data_a93b360de70aaaf1d0c3ef5702cda1ab
#
_entry.id   a93b360de70aaaf1d0c3ef5702cda1ab
#
_cell.length_a   1.000
_cell.length_b   1.000
_cell.length_c   1.000
_cell.angle_alpha   90.00
_cell.angle_beta   90.00
_cell.angle_gamma   90.00
#
_symmetry.space_group_name_H-M   'P 1'
#
loop_
_entity.id
_entity.type
_entity.pdbx_description
1 polymer ?
#
loop_
_entity_poly.entity_id
_entity_poly.type
_entity_poly.pdbx_seq_one_letter_code
_entity_poly.pdbx_strand_id
1 'polypeptide(L)'
;MANLKTKKFTYTPQEALGGRIGDHTKHQFGNYGTDTPNPLVLKASKIPTDRMFQKIDGRSPDYFGLEPVVDEDSAKIMLAMGLRKPKTFDEILSATGFDKDYLNYKLEELGYYGVIEWDWENPQKVKKYSVKNFVPGSAEILNEHPEWYEDHPEFAEMFELSTYLPFAGFGPMGLTQMIPEGGAGSGMHVIPVEKAIESENKSVDIEHISYWIEKYDGQYGVGPCTCRLERAERGVGCTDDPNHWCISMGDFAEYCCESKTSGSHHISKEEVYRILEQAEKNGFVHQVTNVDGKEKIFAICNCDVKICNAMRTAMLFNTPNMEASAYRAKVDPNNCVACGRCVQYCPAGAVRLGQKLKCKDGSEQTYDFREDPAEHIWLKNRWNPDYRDTNREETYETGTAPCKSACPAHIAIQGYLQMAKEGRYDEALELIKRENPFPAVCGRVCNRKCEEACTRGTIDEAVAIDEVKKFIAQRDLFEETRFIPEIVLESNQLTQWNEKVAIIGAGPAGLSAANYLAQKGYKPTVFEKHDEPGGMMVYGIPSYKLQKDVVAAEIDVIRELGVEIRTGVEVGKDVTIQELRDQGYKAFYIAIGCQGSRKAGVEGEDAEGVISAVDHLYNVHALGDKMKVGKKVVVVGGGNVAVDAARTSARLGGEDVQMFCLESRETMPASDEEVEETLAENIAINNGWGPKEFLKDKDGKVTGVVFKKCLSVFDENHKFAPKYDENDTITVEADYVITSIGQCIDWGGLLEGENMEFVHGNYPKADPFTYQTSVEDIFVGGDVYHGPSFVVNAIGEGHEAAESLHRFVRPTCGSLTLSREHRHFFEFDKNNIAVDSYDNSKRQKPELVSGIDTAKTFEEYKQCFTEEQVKIETSRCLSCGASVVDQVACIGCGICTTKCSFDAIHLERTHPNASNMVPSEQRIPELAKYLPKRMTKIATRAVKDAIAKVNDR
;
A
#
# COMPACT_ATOMS: atom_id res chain seq x y z
N MET A 1 9.45 -27.62 4.59
CA MET A 1 8.24 -26.80 4.62
C MET A 1 7.07 -27.75 4.46
N ALA A 2 6.25 -27.85 5.49
CA ALA A 2 5.03 -28.63 5.41
C ALA A 2 4.18 -28.07 4.26
N ASN A 3 3.63 -28.97 3.42
CA ASN A 3 2.61 -28.61 2.44
C ASN A 3 1.38 -28.13 3.23
N LEU A 4 1.33 -26.85 3.54
CA LEU A 4 0.13 -26.19 4.03
C LEU A 4 -0.94 -26.37 2.95
N LYS A 5 -1.82 -27.33 3.13
CA LYS A 5 -3.01 -27.47 2.30
C LYS A 5 -3.88 -26.25 2.59
N THR A 6 -3.72 -25.23 1.79
CA THR A 6 -4.63 -24.08 1.80
C THR A 6 -6.04 -24.61 1.59
N LYS A 7 -6.80 -24.76 2.65
CA LYS A 7 -8.26 -24.84 2.52
C LYS A 7 -8.65 -23.53 1.88
N LYS A 8 -9.08 -23.55 0.62
CA LYS A 8 -9.66 -22.38 -0.03
C LYS A 8 -10.94 -22.02 0.74
N PHE A 9 -10.82 -21.07 1.64
CA PHE A 9 -12.01 -20.40 2.16
C PHE A 9 -12.54 -19.56 1.01
N THR A 10 -13.71 -19.91 0.51
CA THR A 10 -14.40 -19.13 -0.51
C THR A 10 -15.09 -17.93 0.13
N TYR A 11 -14.29 -17.05 0.76
CA TYR A 11 -14.79 -15.77 1.21
C TYR A 11 -14.58 -14.73 0.13
N THR A 12 -15.58 -13.88 -0.07
CA THR A 12 -15.30 -12.58 -0.66
C THR A 12 -14.34 -11.82 0.25
N PRO A 13 -13.56 -10.87 -0.27
CA PRO A 13 -12.70 -10.02 0.55
C PRO A 13 -13.43 -9.35 1.73
N GLN A 14 -14.69 -8.99 1.58
CA GLN A 14 -15.53 -8.45 2.66
C GLN A 14 -15.91 -9.50 3.69
N GLU A 15 -16.08 -10.73 3.29
CA GLU A 15 -16.31 -11.89 4.17
C GLU A 15 -15.03 -12.30 4.89
N ALA A 16 -13.84 -12.14 4.29
CA ALA A 16 -12.55 -12.40 4.93
C ALA A 16 -12.22 -11.39 6.05
N LEU A 17 -12.77 -10.20 6.03
CA LEU A 17 -12.79 -9.28 7.18
C LEU A 17 -13.83 -9.69 8.24
N GLY A 18 -14.25 -10.95 8.16
CA GLY A 18 -15.07 -11.59 9.18
C GLY A 18 -16.44 -11.00 9.25
N GLY A 19 -17.24 -11.25 8.21
CA GLY A 19 -18.64 -10.94 8.24
C GLY A 19 -18.93 -9.87 9.25
N ARG A 20 -18.70 -8.64 8.89
CA ARG A 20 -18.85 -7.52 9.80
C ARG A 20 -20.05 -7.77 10.64
N ILE A 21 -19.85 -7.82 11.90
CA ILE A 21 -20.84 -7.84 12.93
C ILE A 21 -22.07 -8.72 12.67
N GLY A 22 -22.05 -9.80 13.36
CA GLY A 22 -23.20 -10.65 13.57
C GLY A 22 -23.53 -11.60 12.43
N ASP A 23 -22.78 -11.65 11.38
CA ASP A 23 -22.90 -12.70 10.37
C ASP A 23 -21.89 -13.82 10.58
N HIS A 24 -21.90 -14.38 11.80
CA HIS A 24 -21.12 -15.59 12.13
C HIS A 24 -21.46 -16.77 11.24
N THR A 25 -22.64 -16.75 10.60
CA THR A 25 -23.12 -17.84 9.75
C THR A 25 -22.30 -18.02 8.49
N LYS A 26 -21.52 -17.02 8.09
CA LYS A 26 -20.64 -17.08 6.91
C LYS A 26 -19.23 -17.57 7.20
N HIS A 27 -18.79 -17.54 8.45
CA HIS A 27 -17.56 -18.23 8.85
C HIS A 27 -17.82 -19.73 8.92
N GLN A 28 -17.26 -20.47 8.04
CA GLN A 28 -17.26 -21.92 8.11
C GLN A 28 -16.24 -22.38 9.16
N PHE A 29 -16.63 -22.33 10.42
CA PHE A 29 -15.91 -23.01 11.47
C PHE A 29 -16.20 -24.50 11.39
N GLY A 30 -15.17 -25.34 11.66
CA GLY A 30 -15.37 -26.78 11.82
C GLY A 30 -16.36 -27.07 12.96
N ASN A 31 -17.00 -28.19 12.90
CA ASN A 31 -17.89 -28.64 13.95
C ASN A 31 -17.12 -29.49 14.96
N TYR A 32 -16.31 -28.81 15.77
CA TYR A 32 -15.47 -29.47 16.78
C TYR A 32 -16.19 -29.67 18.12
N GLY A 33 -15.56 -30.49 18.97
CA GLY A 33 -16.10 -30.84 20.28
C GLY A 33 -17.24 -31.86 20.22
N THR A 34 -17.93 -32.03 21.34
CA THR A 34 -18.94 -33.09 21.52
C THR A 34 -20.13 -32.60 22.34
N ASP A 35 -21.29 -33.22 22.10
CA ASP A 35 -22.50 -33.00 22.93
C ASP A 35 -22.45 -33.85 24.21
N THR A 36 -21.50 -34.80 24.29
CA THR A 36 -21.29 -35.66 25.44
C THR A 36 -19.88 -35.56 26.00
N PRO A 37 -19.51 -34.35 26.53
CA PRO A 37 -18.15 -34.13 27.02
C PRO A 37 -17.80 -35.00 28.22
N ASN A 38 -16.51 -35.37 28.36
CA ASN A 38 -16.03 -35.98 29.59
C ASN A 38 -16.23 -35.00 30.76
N PRO A 39 -16.98 -35.37 31.82
CA PRO A 39 -17.36 -34.44 32.88
C PRO A 39 -16.15 -33.92 33.66
N LEU A 40 -15.07 -34.71 33.78
CA LEU A 40 -13.89 -34.31 34.51
C LEU A 40 -13.04 -33.32 33.70
N VAL A 41 -12.83 -33.61 32.43
CA VAL A 41 -12.13 -32.72 31.50
C VAL A 41 -12.91 -31.39 31.34
N LEU A 42 -14.23 -31.45 31.20
CA LEU A 42 -15.05 -30.25 31.14
C LEU A 42 -14.96 -29.40 32.42
N LYS A 43 -14.87 -30.05 33.59
CA LYS A 43 -14.66 -29.33 34.84
C LYS A 43 -13.28 -28.72 34.92
N ALA A 44 -12.24 -29.40 34.44
CA ALA A 44 -10.88 -28.89 34.36
C ALA A 44 -10.74 -27.74 33.36
N SER A 45 -11.39 -27.81 32.20
CA SER A 45 -11.39 -26.77 31.17
C SER A 45 -11.98 -25.43 31.64
N LYS A 46 -12.74 -25.44 32.73
CA LYS A 46 -13.26 -24.22 33.35
C LYS A 46 -12.25 -23.50 34.24
N ILE A 47 -11.11 -24.14 34.57
CA ILE A 47 -10.10 -23.54 35.42
C ILE A 47 -9.33 -22.44 34.69
N PRO A 48 -8.74 -22.66 33.50
CA PRO A 48 -7.94 -21.66 32.81
C PRO A 48 -8.80 -20.52 32.21
N THR A 49 -10.12 -20.68 32.16
CA THR A 49 -10.96 -19.68 31.51
C THR A 49 -11.28 -18.52 32.42
N ASP A 50 -11.07 -17.32 31.89
CA ASP A 50 -11.32 -16.01 32.53
C ASP A 50 -12.66 -15.39 32.07
N ARG A 51 -13.49 -16.16 31.40
CA ARG A 51 -14.69 -15.68 30.73
C ARG A 51 -15.87 -15.50 31.71
N MET A 52 -16.11 -14.27 32.07
CA MET A 52 -17.09 -13.87 33.09
C MET A 52 -18.53 -14.32 32.87
N PHE A 53 -18.98 -14.51 31.63
CA PHE A 53 -20.40 -14.65 31.30
C PHE A 53 -20.72 -15.78 30.31
N GLN A 54 -19.76 -16.63 29.98
CA GLN A 54 -19.94 -17.69 29.00
C GLN A 54 -20.08 -19.06 29.67
N LYS A 55 -21.16 -19.76 29.33
CA LYS A 55 -21.30 -21.18 29.70
C LYS A 55 -20.31 -21.99 28.86
N ILE A 56 -19.38 -22.69 29.51
CA ILE A 56 -18.49 -23.63 28.86
C ILE A 56 -19.14 -25.01 28.84
N ASP A 57 -19.26 -25.56 27.64
CA ASP A 57 -19.76 -26.90 27.35
C ASP A 57 -18.82 -27.63 26.38
N GLY A 58 -19.17 -28.81 25.95
CA GLY A 58 -18.33 -29.63 25.06
C GLY A 58 -18.13 -29.08 23.64
N ARG A 59 -18.81 -27.99 23.25
CA ARG A 59 -18.62 -27.30 21.97
C ARG A 59 -17.82 -26.00 22.13
N SER A 60 -17.48 -25.65 23.34
CA SER A 60 -16.70 -24.42 23.61
C SER A 60 -15.24 -24.60 23.24
N PRO A 61 -14.56 -23.57 22.66
CA PRO A 61 -13.15 -23.65 22.29
C PRO A 61 -12.25 -24.02 23.48
N ASP A 62 -12.59 -23.57 24.68
CA ASP A 62 -11.88 -23.92 25.92
C ASP A 62 -11.95 -25.43 26.24
N TYR A 63 -12.98 -26.14 25.80
CA TYR A 63 -13.10 -27.58 25.98
C TYR A 63 -12.45 -28.34 24.83
N PHE A 64 -12.87 -28.08 23.58
CA PHE A 64 -12.40 -28.90 22.47
C PHE A 64 -10.91 -28.66 22.12
N GLY A 65 -10.36 -27.51 22.51
CA GLY A 65 -8.92 -27.24 22.39
C GLY A 65 -8.08 -27.95 23.46
N LEU A 66 -8.66 -28.25 24.63
CA LEU A 66 -7.95 -29.00 25.70
C LEU A 66 -8.20 -30.50 25.64
N GLU A 67 -9.35 -30.95 25.12
CA GLU A 67 -9.71 -32.37 25.08
C GLU A 67 -8.64 -33.29 24.47
N PRO A 68 -7.96 -32.91 23.37
CA PRO A 68 -6.91 -33.77 22.78
C PRO A 68 -5.68 -34.02 23.67
N VAL A 69 -5.41 -33.08 24.59
CA VAL A 69 -4.16 -33.11 25.42
C VAL A 69 -4.43 -33.27 26.92
N VAL A 70 -5.70 -33.25 27.34
CA VAL A 70 -6.10 -33.38 28.75
C VAL A 70 -6.95 -34.63 28.96
N ASP A 71 -6.33 -35.70 29.45
CA ASP A 71 -7.06 -36.88 29.91
C ASP A 71 -7.61 -36.71 31.36
N GLU A 72 -8.24 -37.75 31.91
CA GLU A 72 -8.83 -37.69 33.25
C GLU A 72 -7.79 -37.44 34.36
N ASP A 73 -6.58 -38.01 34.22
CA ASP A 73 -5.56 -37.83 35.23
C ASP A 73 -4.93 -36.42 35.13
N SER A 74 -4.71 -35.92 33.93
CA SER A 74 -4.36 -34.53 33.71
C SER A 74 -5.42 -33.56 34.27
N ALA A 75 -6.70 -33.86 34.07
CA ALA A 75 -7.79 -33.07 34.64
C ALA A 75 -7.78 -33.09 36.19
N LYS A 76 -7.45 -34.21 36.83
CA LYS A 76 -7.28 -34.28 38.30
C LYS A 76 -6.13 -33.40 38.77
N ILE A 77 -5.01 -33.38 38.04
CA ILE A 77 -3.86 -32.51 38.35
C ILE A 77 -4.29 -31.05 38.27
N MET A 78 -4.93 -30.61 37.15
CA MET A 78 -5.41 -29.24 36.98
C MET A 78 -6.37 -28.83 38.11
N LEU A 79 -7.30 -29.71 38.47
CA LEU A 79 -8.25 -29.46 39.56
C LEU A 79 -7.58 -29.34 40.92
N ALA A 80 -6.50 -30.10 41.19
CA ALA A 80 -5.72 -30.00 42.41
C ALA A 80 -4.94 -28.68 42.49
N MET A 81 -4.49 -28.15 41.38
CA MET A 81 -3.72 -26.91 41.32
C MET A 81 -4.62 -25.64 41.38
N GLY A 82 -5.62 -25.61 40.54
CA GLY A 82 -6.46 -24.40 40.32
C GLY A 82 -5.73 -23.31 39.51
N LEU A 83 -6.50 -22.35 39.06
CA LEU A 83 -5.98 -21.29 38.20
C LEU A 83 -4.97 -20.40 38.93
N ARG A 84 -3.76 -20.26 38.36
CA ARG A 84 -2.70 -19.35 38.82
C ARG A 84 -2.37 -19.48 40.33
N LYS A 85 -2.45 -20.67 40.84
CA LYS A 85 -2.10 -21.00 42.23
C LYS A 85 -0.89 -21.88 42.24
N PRO A 86 0.35 -21.34 42.36
CA PRO A 86 1.56 -22.14 42.32
C PRO A 86 1.59 -23.20 43.42
N LYS A 87 1.84 -24.44 43.04
CA LYS A 87 1.93 -25.61 43.92
C LYS A 87 3.27 -26.27 43.72
N THR A 88 3.85 -26.76 44.82
CA THR A 88 5.02 -27.62 44.77
C THR A 88 4.63 -29.00 44.26
N PHE A 89 5.63 -29.75 43.78
CA PHE A 89 5.45 -31.17 43.41
C PHE A 89 4.79 -32.01 44.52
N ASP A 90 5.26 -31.86 45.78
CA ASP A 90 4.76 -32.62 46.93
C ASP A 90 3.30 -32.25 47.28
N GLU A 91 2.90 -31.02 47.12
CA GLU A 91 1.50 -30.60 47.31
C GLU A 91 0.58 -31.24 46.27
N ILE A 92 1.02 -31.31 45.01
CA ILE A 92 0.24 -31.95 43.93
C ILE A 92 0.19 -33.46 44.13
N LEU A 93 1.33 -34.07 44.49
CA LEU A 93 1.43 -35.49 44.78
C LEU A 93 0.47 -35.92 45.90
N SER A 94 0.46 -35.11 46.98
CA SER A 94 -0.45 -35.37 48.12
C SER A 94 -1.92 -35.18 47.74
N ALA A 95 -2.24 -34.24 46.87
CA ALA A 95 -3.62 -33.97 46.45
C ALA A 95 -4.16 -34.97 45.44
N THR A 96 -3.34 -35.51 44.56
CA THR A 96 -3.74 -36.46 43.52
C THR A 96 -3.60 -37.93 43.96
N GLY A 97 -2.65 -38.23 44.87
CA GLY A 97 -2.36 -39.58 45.28
C GLY A 97 -1.70 -40.46 44.21
N PHE A 98 -1.11 -39.81 43.17
CA PHE A 98 -0.44 -40.55 42.09
C PHE A 98 0.90 -41.10 42.52
N ASP A 99 1.43 -42.03 41.73
CA ASP A 99 2.83 -42.43 41.85
C ASP A 99 3.77 -41.25 41.51
N LYS A 100 4.90 -41.17 42.14
CA LYS A 100 5.85 -40.08 42.03
C LYS A 100 6.38 -39.92 40.60
N ASP A 101 6.79 -41.01 39.97
CA ASP A 101 7.38 -41.00 38.64
C ASP A 101 6.31 -40.71 37.59
N TYR A 102 5.12 -41.27 37.78
CA TYR A 102 3.95 -40.98 36.95
C TYR A 102 3.52 -39.52 37.03
N LEU A 103 3.47 -38.94 38.21
CA LEU A 103 3.14 -37.52 38.37
C LEU A 103 4.18 -36.64 37.67
N ASN A 104 5.46 -36.94 37.82
CA ASN A 104 6.52 -36.19 37.15
C ASN A 104 6.34 -36.25 35.61
N TYR A 105 6.12 -37.42 35.06
CA TYR A 105 5.82 -37.59 33.62
C TYR A 105 4.62 -36.74 33.19
N LYS A 106 3.51 -36.76 33.93
CA LYS A 106 2.33 -36.00 33.63
C LYS A 106 2.53 -34.47 33.72
N LEU A 107 3.35 -34.02 34.65
CA LEU A 107 3.65 -32.58 34.77
C LEU A 107 4.55 -32.09 33.62
N GLU A 108 5.51 -32.93 33.18
CA GLU A 108 6.33 -32.63 32.02
C GLU A 108 5.48 -32.60 30.72
N GLU A 109 4.60 -33.61 30.57
CA GLU A 109 3.65 -33.69 29.45
C GLU A 109 2.73 -32.48 29.39
N LEU A 110 2.07 -32.12 30.48
CA LEU A 110 1.19 -30.92 30.54
C LEU A 110 1.97 -29.60 30.33
N GLY A 111 3.22 -29.56 30.78
CA GLY A 111 4.10 -28.45 30.54
C GLY A 111 4.53 -28.34 29.08
N TYR A 112 4.81 -29.46 28.42
CA TYR A 112 5.07 -29.45 26.97
C TYR A 112 3.85 -28.99 26.14
N TYR A 113 2.65 -29.37 26.55
CA TYR A 113 1.39 -28.89 25.92
C TYR A 113 1.02 -27.45 26.30
N GLY A 114 1.72 -26.82 27.22
CA GLY A 114 1.43 -25.45 27.66
C GLY A 114 0.17 -25.29 28.52
N VAL A 115 -0.40 -26.41 28.99
CA VAL A 115 -1.57 -26.42 29.89
C VAL A 115 -1.20 -25.93 31.29
N ILE A 116 0.00 -26.29 31.73
CA ILE A 116 0.61 -25.78 32.96
C ILE A 116 1.94 -25.12 32.66
N GLU A 117 2.35 -24.25 33.55
CA GLU A 117 3.68 -23.65 33.57
C GLU A 117 4.33 -23.88 34.92
N TRP A 118 5.63 -23.64 35.03
CA TRP A 118 6.34 -23.61 36.29
C TRP A 118 7.25 -22.41 36.39
N ASP A 119 7.46 -21.97 37.60
CA ASP A 119 8.38 -20.90 37.95
C ASP A 119 9.19 -21.22 39.22
N TRP A 120 10.20 -20.39 39.46
CA TRP A 120 11.01 -20.39 40.67
C TRP A 120 10.89 -19.07 41.43
N GLU A 121 9.82 -18.29 41.16
CA GLU A 121 9.56 -17.00 41.75
C GLU A 121 9.06 -17.13 43.22
N ASN A 122 9.90 -17.68 44.02
CA ASN A 122 9.65 -17.79 45.47
C ASN A 122 10.99 -17.70 46.24
N PRO A 123 10.96 -17.30 47.55
CA PRO A 123 12.17 -17.09 48.32
C PRO A 123 13.07 -18.30 48.41
N GLN A 124 12.52 -19.51 48.33
CA GLN A 124 13.23 -20.78 48.42
C GLN A 124 13.79 -21.23 47.08
N LYS A 125 13.45 -20.56 45.97
CA LYS A 125 13.78 -20.98 44.60
C LYS A 125 13.40 -22.44 44.30
N VAL A 126 12.26 -22.84 44.83
CA VAL A 126 11.68 -24.17 44.55
C VAL A 126 10.80 -24.10 43.32
N LYS A 127 10.89 -25.12 42.46
CA LYS A 127 10.02 -25.24 41.27
C LYS A 127 8.57 -25.40 41.71
N LYS A 128 7.69 -24.52 41.27
CA LYS A 128 6.25 -24.56 41.48
C LYS A 128 5.51 -24.58 40.18
N TYR A 129 4.44 -25.32 40.13
CA TYR A 129 3.61 -25.56 38.96
C TYR A 129 2.27 -24.82 39.11
N SER A 130 1.75 -24.24 38.02
CA SER A 130 0.43 -23.59 37.99
C SER A 130 -0.28 -23.82 36.68
N VAL A 131 -1.62 -23.84 36.72
CA VAL A 131 -2.44 -23.79 35.51
C VAL A 131 -2.47 -22.34 35.03
N LYS A 132 -2.17 -22.12 33.75
CA LYS A 132 -2.21 -20.82 33.12
C LYS A 132 -3.63 -20.32 32.81
N ASN A 133 -3.73 -19.03 32.50
CA ASN A 133 -4.90 -18.50 31.76
C ASN A 133 -5.01 -19.19 30.41
N PHE A 134 -6.22 -19.28 29.87
CA PHE A 134 -6.43 -19.85 28.55
C PHE A 134 -5.92 -18.89 27.45
N VAL A 135 -6.33 -17.61 27.49
CA VAL A 135 -5.87 -16.54 26.59
C VAL A 135 -5.65 -15.26 27.41
N PRO A 136 -4.48 -14.61 27.34
CA PRO A 136 -3.21 -15.11 26.81
C PRO A 136 -2.63 -16.20 27.72
N GLY A 137 -2.14 -17.29 27.13
CA GLY A 137 -1.51 -18.38 27.86
C GLY A 137 -1.57 -19.75 27.17
N SER A 138 -2.40 -20.68 27.68
CA SER A 138 -2.42 -22.08 27.20
C SER A 138 -2.85 -22.19 25.73
N ALA A 139 -3.78 -21.39 25.27
CA ALA A 139 -4.28 -21.45 23.91
C ALA A 139 -3.20 -21.06 22.88
N GLU A 140 -2.37 -20.09 23.22
CA GLU A 140 -1.23 -19.69 22.39
C GLU A 140 -0.25 -20.86 22.24
N ILE A 141 0.18 -21.45 23.35
CA ILE A 141 1.19 -22.52 23.34
C ILE A 141 0.64 -23.76 22.62
N LEU A 142 -0.60 -24.16 22.87
CA LEU A 142 -1.24 -25.27 22.15
C LEU A 142 -1.23 -25.07 20.65
N ASN A 143 -1.44 -23.83 20.20
CA ASN A 143 -1.46 -23.50 18.80
C ASN A 143 -0.05 -23.28 18.19
N GLU A 144 1.00 -23.26 18.98
CA GLU A 144 2.39 -23.11 18.52
C GLU A 144 3.04 -24.45 18.10
N HIS A 145 2.24 -25.46 17.84
CA HIS A 145 2.65 -26.79 17.41
C HIS A 145 2.12 -27.11 16.00
N PRO A 146 2.70 -26.50 14.95
CA PRO A 146 2.21 -26.70 13.59
C PRO A 146 2.28 -28.15 13.11
N GLU A 147 3.13 -28.97 13.73
CA GLU A 147 3.23 -30.42 13.48
C GLU A 147 1.96 -31.19 13.83
N TRP A 148 1.08 -30.61 14.67
CA TRP A 148 -0.18 -31.25 15.06
C TRP A 148 -1.36 -30.89 14.17
N TYR A 149 -1.24 -29.84 13.34
CA TYR A 149 -2.39 -29.33 12.58
C TYR A 149 -2.97 -30.32 11.57
N GLU A 150 -2.16 -31.27 11.05
CA GLU A 150 -2.65 -32.31 10.15
C GLU A 150 -3.68 -33.22 10.85
N ASP A 151 -3.40 -33.61 12.09
CA ASP A 151 -4.26 -34.50 12.89
C ASP A 151 -5.27 -33.71 13.76
N HIS A 152 -4.93 -32.48 14.14
CA HIS A 152 -5.66 -31.63 15.08
C HIS A 152 -5.85 -30.19 14.56
N PRO A 153 -6.57 -29.98 13.45
CA PRO A 153 -6.84 -28.65 12.91
C PRO A 153 -7.68 -27.78 13.87
N GLU A 154 -8.33 -28.42 14.86
CA GLU A 154 -9.09 -27.74 15.91
C GLU A 154 -8.25 -26.77 16.75
N PHE A 155 -6.95 -26.93 16.85
CA PHE A 155 -6.10 -26.02 17.64
C PHE A 155 -6.06 -24.62 17.04
N ALA A 156 -5.85 -24.49 15.72
CA ALA A 156 -5.87 -23.20 15.05
C ALA A 156 -7.26 -22.56 15.19
N GLU A 157 -8.32 -23.32 15.01
CA GLU A 157 -9.68 -22.81 15.11
C GLU A 157 -10.10 -22.47 16.53
N MET A 158 -9.66 -23.23 17.50
CA MET A 158 -9.83 -22.96 18.94
C MET A 158 -9.27 -21.59 19.29
N PHE A 159 -8.06 -21.30 18.80
CA PHE A 159 -7.40 -20.03 19.07
C PHE A 159 -8.18 -18.84 18.46
N GLU A 160 -8.58 -18.93 17.21
CA GLU A 160 -9.44 -17.92 16.56
C GLU A 160 -10.75 -17.71 17.31
N LEU A 161 -11.48 -18.80 17.59
CA LEU A 161 -12.79 -18.75 18.25
C LEU A 161 -12.69 -18.23 19.70
N SER A 162 -11.58 -18.49 20.38
CA SER A 162 -11.36 -18.01 21.74
C SER A 162 -11.36 -16.49 21.84
N THR A 163 -10.98 -15.81 20.76
CA THR A 163 -11.01 -14.34 20.68
C THR A 163 -12.24 -13.85 19.94
N TYR A 164 -12.58 -14.48 18.82
CA TYR A 164 -13.68 -14.05 17.96
C TYR A 164 -15.04 -14.07 18.68
N LEU A 165 -15.42 -15.17 19.35
CA LEU A 165 -16.74 -15.32 19.97
C LEU A 165 -17.06 -14.27 21.05
N PRO A 166 -16.13 -13.97 21.99
CA PRO A 166 -16.36 -12.90 22.95
C PRO A 166 -16.55 -11.54 22.29
N PHE A 167 -15.74 -11.21 21.29
CA PHE A 167 -15.83 -9.92 20.61
C PHE A 167 -17.07 -9.80 19.75
N ALA A 168 -17.49 -10.86 19.08
CA ALA A 168 -18.75 -10.88 18.36
C ALA A 168 -19.97 -10.62 19.26
N GLY A 169 -19.92 -11.10 20.51
CA GLY A 169 -20.97 -10.86 21.50
C GLY A 169 -20.91 -9.45 22.11
N PHE A 170 -19.73 -9.00 22.49
CA PHE A 170 -19.52 -7.79 23.29
C PHE A 170 -19.11 -6.56 22.49
N GLY A 171 -18.47 -6.73 21.33
CA GLY A 171 -18.06 -5.62 20.48
C GLY A 171 -19.22 -4.69 20.14
N PRO A 172 -20.35 -5.23 19.63
CA PRO A 172 -21.55 -4.44 19.37
C PRO A 172 -22.15 -3.74 20.59
N MET A 173 -21.85 -4.22 21.78
CA MET A 173 -22.32 -3.63 23.03
C MET A 173 -21.42 -2.49 23.52
N GLY A 174 -20.37 -2.15 22.78
CA GLY A 174 -19.43 -1.11 23.13
C GLY A 174 -18.50 -1.45 24.30
N LEU A 175 -18.18 -2.73 24.47
CA LEU A 175 -17.26 -3.18 25.53
C LEU A 175 -15.90 -2.50 25.42
N THR A 176 -15.39 -2.31 24.20
CA THR A 176 -14.14 -1.60 23.92
C THR A 176 -14.12 -0.19 24.47
N GLN A 177 -15.27 0.47 24.57
CA GLN A 177 -15.40 1.80 25.17
C GLN A 177 -15.63 1.75 26.68
N MET A 178 -15.90 0.60 27.25
CA MET A 178 -15.97 0.41 28.71
C MET A 178 -14.57 0.21 29.30
N ILE A 179 -13.62 -0.22 28.49
CA ILE A 179 -12.23 -0.33 28.89
C ILE A 179 -11.63 1.07 28.95
N PRO A 180 -11.08 1.47 30.09
CA PRO A 180 -10.60 2.83 30.23
C PRO A 180 -9.37 3.09 29.37
N GLU A 181 -9.46 4.09 28.54
CA GLU A 181 -8.33 4.83 27.97
C GLU A 181 -7.12 3.99 27.51
N GLY A 182 -7.34 2.78 26.98
CA GLY A 182 -6.28 2.06 26.32
C GLY A 182 -5.79 0.79 27.01
N GLY A 183 -6.61 0.14 27.84
CA GLY A 183 -6.32 -1.24 28.09
C GLY A 183 -6.19 -1.69 29.54
N ALA A 184 -6.55 -0.91 30.52
CA ALA A 184 -6.70 -1.46 31.87
C ALA A 184 -7.72 -2.60 31.84
N GLY A 185 -7.28 -3.83 32.14
CA GLY A 185 -8.11 -5.03 32.09
C GLY A 185 -8.13 -5.79 30.77
N SER A 186 -7.40 -5.35 29.72
CA SER A 186 -7.10 -6.20 28.56
C SER A 186 -5.93 -7.14 28.86
N GLY A 187 -5.80 -8.23 28.09
CA GLY A 187 -4.72 -9.21 28.30
C GLY A 187 -3.34 -8.74 27.83
N MET A 188 -3.34 -7.77 26.92
CA MET A 188 -2.14 -7.19 26.33
C MET A 188 -2.16 -5.67 26.47
N HIS A 189 -1.00 -5.05 26.39
CA HIS A 189 -0.82 -3.61 26.50
C HIS A 189 0.20 -3.14 25.45
N VAL A 190 -0.15 -2.10 24.69
CA VAL A 190 0.78 -1.51 23.72
C VAL A 190 1.86 -0.73 24.43
N ILE A 191 3.11 -1.01 24.11
CA ILE A 191 4.26 -0.26 24.55
C ILE A 191 4.81 0.54 23.36
N PRO A 192 5.01 1.87 23.50
CA PRO A 192 5.51 2.68 22.41
C PRO A 192 6.91 2.30 21.98
N VAL A 193 7.25 2.57 20.72
CA VAL A 193 8.65 2.57 20.30
C VAL A 193 9.45 3.52 21.19
N GLU A 194 10.56 3.06 21.73
CA GLU A 194 11.36 3.81 22.74
C GLU A 194 11.73 5.22 22.27
N LYS A 195 12.26 5.34 21.06
CA LYS A 195 12.64 6.61 20.43
C LYS A 195 11.50 7.63 20.34
N ALA A 196 10.26 7.14 20.29
CA ALA A 196 9.08 8.02 20.15
C ALA A 196 8.70 8.73 21.47
N ILE A 197 9.26 8.29 22.59
CA ILE A 197 8.95 8.82 23.93
C ILE A 197 10.20 9.28 24.71
N GLU A 198 11.38 9.23 24.13
CA GLU A 198 12.63 9.66 24.77
C GLU A 198 12.58 11.10 25.31
N SER A 199 11.86 11.99 24.66
CA SER A 199 11.71 13.39 25.06
C SER A 199 10.53 13.64 26.02
N GLU A 200 9.74 12.62 26.36
CA GLU A 200 8.55 12.78 27.21
C GLU A 200 8.90 12.73 28.70
N ASN A 201 8.84 13.88 29.36
CA ASN A 201 9.21 14.05 30.78
C ASN A 201 8.23 13.41 31.78
N LYS A 202 7.06 12.96 31.34
CA LYS A 202 6.00 12.38 32.17
C LYS A 202 5.90 10.86 32.03
N SER A 203 6.77 10.24 31.23
CA SER A 203 6.82 8.79 31.09
C SER A 203 7.11 8.10 32.42
N VAL A 204 6.70 6.87 32.55
CA VAL A 204 7.00 6.01 33.70
C VAL A 204 7.73 4.75 33.19
N ASP A 205 8.56 4.14 34.06
CA ASP A 205 9.46 3.05 33.66
C ASP A 205 8.80 1.93 32.86
N ILE A 206 7.60 1.52 33.27
CA ILE A 206 6.86 0.45 32.59
C ILE A 206 6.38 0.79 31.16
N GLU A 207 6.47 2.04 30.74
CA GLU A 207 6.17 2.50 29.38
C GLU A 207 7.38 2.38 28.46
N HIS A 208 8.56 2.09 29.02
CA HIS A 208 9.81 1.90 28.27
C HIS A 208 10.10 0.41 28.08
N ILE A 209 10.30 0.01 26.82
CA ILE A 209 10.58 -1.40 26.51
C ILE A 209 11.93 -1.83 27.10
N SER A 210 12.91 -0.93 27.13
CA SER A 210 14.22 -1.12 27.73
C SER A 210 14.15 -1.45 29.22
N TYR A 211 13.21 -0.84 29.97
CA TYR A 211 12.99 -1.17 31.38
C TYR A 211 12.70 -2.67 31.59
N TRP A 212 11.85 -3.24 30.76
CA TRP A 212 11.51 -4.66 30.85
C TRP A 212 12.68 -5.56 30.43
N ILE A 213 13.43 -5.16 29.41
CA ILE A 213 14.61 -5.90 28.96
C ILE A 213 15.67 -5.90 30.07
N GLU A 214 15.98 -4.75 30.67
CA GLU A 214 16.94 -4.67 31.77
C GLU A 214 16.49 -5.44 33.01
N LYS A 215 15.18 -5.40 33.31
CA LYS A 215 14.62 -6.10 34.47
C LYS A 215 14.80 -7.60 34.41
N TYR A 216 14.77 -8.20 33.21
CA TYR A 216 14.92 -9.64 33.02
C TYR A 216 16.28 -10.02 32.40
N ASP A 217 17.30 -9.22 32.65
CA ASP A 217 18.63 -9.37 32.05
C ASP A 217 19.12 -10.82 32.03
N GLY A 218 19.38 -11.35 30.82
CA GLY A 218 19.82 -12.72 30.58
C GLY A 218 18.73 -13.80 30.58
N GLN A 219 17.46 -13.45 30.83
CA GLN A 219 16.33 -14.40 30.85
C GLN A 219 15.38 -14.10 29.68
N TYR A 220 15.83 -14.39 28.46
CA TYR A 220 15.06 -14.22 27.25
C TYR A 220 14.99 -15.51 26.46
N GLY A 221 13.78 -15.80 25.98
CA GLY A 221 13.55 -16.84 25.00
C GLY A 221 12.79 -16.29 23.80
N VAL A 222 12.88 -16.96 22.67
CA VAL A 222 12.07 -16.64 21.51
C VAL A 222 11.40 -17.89 20.99
N GLY A 223 10.15 -17.77 20.63
CA GLY A 223 9.34 -18.81 20.01
C GLY A 223 8.53 -18.28 18.83
N PRO A 224 7.77 -19.15 18.15
CA PRO A 224 6.93 -18.77 17.06
C PRO A 224 5.78 -17.86 17.50
N CYS A 225 5.27 -17.07 16.56
CA CYS A 225 4.09 -16.25 16.80
C CYS A 225 2.83 -17.07 16.51
N THR A 226 2.09 -17.41 17.53
CA THR A 226 0.83 -18.14 17.46
C THR A 226 -0.18 -17.56 16.48
N CYS A 227 -0.33 -16.21 16.46
CA CYS A 227 -1.25 -15.56 15.53
C CYS A 227 -0.85 -15.76 14.06
N ARG A 228 0.45 -15.80 13.76
CA ARG A 228 0.95 -16.05 12.39
C ARG A 228 0.77 -17.50 11.99
N LEU A 229 1.03 -18.43 12.91
CA LEU A 229 0.82 -19.87 12.68
C LEU A 229 -0.66 -20.18 12.39
N GLU A 230 -1.56 -19.69 13.22
CA GLU A 230 -3.00 -19.86 13.05
C GLU A 230 -3.48 -19.32 11.72
N ARG A 231 -3.07 -18.10 11.38
CA ARG A 231 -3.48 -17.46 10.13
C ARG A 231 -2.92 -18.19 8.90
N ALA A 232 -1.69 -18.69 9.00
CA ALA A 232 -1.07 -19.49 7.94
C ALA A 232 -1.78 -20.83 7.75
N GLU A 233 -2.12 -21.56 8.84
CA GLU A 233 -2.86 -22.81 8.78
C GLU A 233 -4.25 -22.64 8.16
N ARG A 234 -4.94 -21.59 8.53
CA ARG A 234 -6.26 -21.29 7.96
C ARG A 234 -6.22 -20.75 6.53
N GLY A 235 -5.03 -20.52 5.96
CA GLY A 235 -4.85 -19.95 4.62
C GLY A 235 -5.34 -18.51 4.51
N VAL A 236 -5.40 -17.78 5.61
CA VAL A 236 -5.85 -16.39 5.69
C VAL A 236 -4.84 -15.54 6.46
N GLY A 237 -4.36 -14.49 5.88
CA GLY A 237 -3.39 -13.59 6.52
C GLY A 237 -1.99 -13.73 5.95
N CYS A 238 -1.01 -13.39 6.73
CA CYS A 238 0.37 -13.18 6.32
C CYS A 238 1.15 -14.50 6.14
N THR A 239 2.14 -14.47 5.27
CA THR A 239 3.14 -15.53 5.07
C THR A 239 4.46 -15.22 5.74
N ASP A 240 4.48 -14.28 6.67
CA ASP A 240 5.67 -14.01 7.46
C ASP A 240 6.15 -15.29 8.12
N ASP A 241 7.45 -15.40 8.26
CA ASP A 241 8.00 -16.41 9.14
C ASP A 241 7.40 -16.26 10.54
N PRO A 242 6.69 -17.28 11.06
CA PRO A 242 6.11 -17.21 12.39
C PRO A 242 7.17 -17.16 13.51
N ASN A 243 8.37 -17.60 13.22
CA ASN A 243 9.45 -17.67 14.21
C ASN A 243 9.98 -16.27 14.55
N HIS A 244 10.53 -16.12 15.75
CA HIS A 244 11.26 -14.95 16.20
C HIS A 244 10.46 -13.67 16.51
N TRP A 245 9.14 -13.71 16.57
CA TRP A 245 8.34 -12.51 16.88
C TRP A 245 7.79 -12.44 18.31
N CYS A 246 7.67 -13.58 18.99
CA CYS A 246 7.24 -13.67 20.38
C CYS A 246 8.45 -13.88 21.29
N ILE A 247 8.77 -12.88 22.11
CA ILE A 247 9.89 -12.92 23.06
C ILE A 247 9.32 -13.23 24.42
N SER A 248 9.65 -14.38 24.97
CA SER A 248 9.34 -14.77 26.36
C SER A 248 10.37 -14.17 27.34
N MET A 249 9.92 -13.83 28.54
CA MET A 249 10.68 -13.06 29.52
C MET A 249 10.70 -13.76 30.90
N GLY A 250 11.84 -13.67 31.59
CA GLY A 250 11.98 -14.16 32.96
C GLY A 250 11.77 -15.67 33.11
N ASP A 251 11.21 -16.10 34.23
CA ASP A 251 10.95 -17.53 34.50
C ASP A 251 10.05 -18.17 33.43
N PHE A 252 9.24 -17.39 32.73
CA PHE A 252 8.46 -17.91 31.60
C PHE A 252 9.34 -18.29 30.41
N ALA A 253 10.40 -17.53 30.14
CA ALA A 253 11.38 -17.90 29.12
C ALA A 253 12.10 -19.20 29.49
N GLU A 254 12.48 -19.33 30.76
CA GLU A 254 13.10 -20.57 31.29
C GLU A 254 12.15 -21.75 31.12
N TYR A 255 10.88 -21.61 31.50
CA TYR A 255 9.86 -22.62 31.31
C TYR A 255 9.71 -23.03 29.84
N CYS A 256 9.56 -22.10 28.92
CA CYS A 256 9.40 -22.40 27.50
C CYS A 256 10.61 -23.14 26.92
N CYS A 257 11.83 -22.76 27.31
CA CYS A 257 13.05 -23.37 26.85
C CYS A 257 13.29 -24.75 27.50
N GLU A 258 12.98 -24.90 28.80
CA GLU A 258 13.13 -26.18 29.53
C GLU A 258 12.10 -27.21 29.04
N SER A 259 10.84 -26.83 28.90
CA SER A 259 9.77 -27.71 28.41
C SER A 259 9.90 -28.03 26.91
N LYS A 260 10.72 -27.27 26.16
CA LYS A 260 10.87 -27.38 24.70
C LYS A 260 9.55 -27.20 23.97
N THR A 261 8.60 -26.53 24.61
CA THR A 261 7.33 -26.24 23.98
C THR A 261 7.54 -25.30 22.76
N SER A 262 6.82 -25.52 21.73
CA SER A 262 6.83 -24.69 20.50
C SER A 262 8.22 -24.39 19.90
N GLY A 263 9.25 -25.19 20.19
CA GLY A 263 10.61 -24.95 19.67
C GLY A 263 11.30 -23.70 20.24
N SER A 264 10.81 -23.18 21.35
CA SER A 264 11.38 -22.02 22.03
C SER A 264 12.84 -22.26 22.45
N HIS A 265 13.65 -21.22 22.29
CA HIS A 265 15.07 -21.26 22.66
C HIS A 265 15.57 -19.93 23.22
N HIS A 266 16.64 -19.99 23.99
CA HIS A 266 17.27 -18.80 24.57
C HIS A 266 17.90 -17.92 23.51
N ILE A 267 17.80 -16.60 23.73
CA ILE A 267 18.44 -15.58 22.89
C ILE A 267 19.21 -14.59 23.75
N SER A 268 20.14 -13.88 23.11
CA SER A 268 20.89 -12.81 23.77
C SER A 268 20.10 -11.50 23.81
N LYS A 269 20.56 -10.56 24.65
CA LYS A 269 20.00 -9.20 24.72
C LYS A 269 20.11 -8.46 23.38
N GLU A 270 21.23 -8.65 22.69
CA GLU A 270 21.46 -8.07 21.37
C GLU A 270 20.44 -8.58 20.36
N GLU A 271 20.13 -9.87 20.43
CA GLU A 271 19.12 -10.47 19.56
C GLU A 271 17.72 -9.94 19.86
N VAL A 272 17.37 -9.70 21.13
CA VAL A 272 16.11 -9.03 21.50
C VAL A 272 16.01 -7.68 20.82
N TYR A 273 17.03 -6.82 20.92
CA TYR A 273 17.02 -5.52 20.26
C TYR A 273 16.98 -5.61 18.74
N ARG A 274 17.66 -6.60 18.15
CA ARG A 274 17.59 -6.83 16.70
C ARG A 274 16.18 -7.17 16.23
N ILE A 275 15.46 -8.01 16.98
CA ILE A 275 14.07 -8.38 16.68
C ILE A 275 13.16 -7.14 16.79
N LEU A 276 13.33 -6.34 17.84
CA LEU A 276 12.54 -5.12 18.01
C LEU A 276 12.80 -4.11 16.90
N GLU A 277 14.06 -3.89 16.54
CA GLU A 277 14.41 -2.99 15.42
C GLU A 277 13.80 -3.46 14.09
N GLN A 278 13.85 -4.76 13.82
CA GLN A 278 13.22 -5.33 12.61
C GLN A 278 11.70 -5.15 12.65
N ALA A 279 11.07 -5.35 13.80
CA ALA A 279 9.64 -5.13 13.97
C ALA A 279 9.24 -3.66 13.69
N GLU A 280 10.05 -2.70 14.18
CA GLU A 280 9.84 -1.27 13.91
C GLU A 280 9.98 -0.94 12.41
N LYS A 281 10.96 -1.53 11.72
CA LYS A 281 11.13 -1.38 10.27
C LYS A 281 9.90 -1.88 9.52
N ASN A 282 9.34 -3.00 9.93
CA ASN A 282 8.14 -3.60 9.34
C ASN A 282 6.84 -2.88 9.75
N GLY A 283 6.87 -1.95 10.69
CA GLY A 283 5.69 -1.26 11.20
C GLY A 283 4.87 -2.09 12.20
N PHE A 284 5.47 -3.09 12.83
CA PHE A 284 4.81 -3.92 13.83
C PHE A 284 4.72 -3.21 15.18
N VAL A 285 3.69 -3.55 15.93
CA VAL A 285 3.39 -2.95 17.23
C VAL A 285 3.98 -3.80 18.34
N HIS A 286 4.74 -3.19 19.23
CA HIS A 286 5.18 -3.84 20.45
C HIS A 286 4.04 -3.92 21.46
N GLN A 287 3.82 -5.10 22.01
CA GLN A 287 2.89 -5.33 23.11
C GLN A 287 3.57 -6.13 24.21
N VAL A 288 3.19 -5.81 25.46
CA VAL A 288 3.57 -6.60 26.63
C VAL A 288 2.34 -7.25 27.25
N THR A 289 2.53 -8.37 27.91
CA THR A 289 1.43 -9.04 28.62
C THR A 289 0.95 -8.22 29.80
N ASN A 290 -0.38 -8.16 29.99
CA ASN A 290 -1.05 -7.34 31.00
C ASN A 290 -1.96 -8.20 31.88
N VAL A 291 -1.40 -9.27 32.45
CA VAL A 291 -2.15 -10.21 33.30
C VAL A 291 -1.58 -10.35 34.71
N ASP A 292 -0.33 -9.88 34.91
CA ASP A 292 0.41 -9.98 36.17
C ASP A 292 0.56 -8.63 36.89
N GLY A 293 -0.05 -7.58 36.35
CA GLY A 293 0.05 -6.22 36.90
C GLY A 293 1.35 -5.50 36.51
N LYS A 294 1.66 -4.41 37.19
CA LYS A 294 2.81 -3.54 36.88
C LYS A 294 4.18 -4.14 37.17
N GLU A 295 4.22 -5.18 37.98
CA GLU A 295 5.49 -5.74 38.46
C GLU A 295 6.06 -6.80 37.53
N LYS A 296 5.24 -7.38 36.65
CA LYS A 296 5.65 -8.55 35.86
C LYS A 296 5.03 -8.55 34.50
N ILE A 297 5.84 -8.94 33.49
CA ILE A 297 5.37 -9.39 32.18
C ILE A 297 5.98 -10.75 31.90
N PHE A 298 5.35 -11.56 31.08
CA PHE A 298 5.94 -12.83 30.66
C PHE A 298 6.30 -12.87 29.17
N ALA A 299 5.84 -11.91 28.37
CA ALA A 299 6.20 -11.83 26.97
C ALA A 299 6.17 -10.41 26.41
N ILE A 300 7.02 -10.18 25.41
CA ILE A 300 6.96 -9.03 24.47
C ILE A 300 6.60 -9.58 23.10
N CYS A 301 5.49 -9.13 22.57
CA CYS A 301 5.01 -9.49 21.23
C CYS A 301 5.29 -8.38 20.22
N ASN A 302 5.63 -8.76 18.99
CA ASN A 302 5.86 -7.87 17.85
C ASN A 302 4.74 -8.11 16.81
N CYS A 303 3.67 -7.33 16.93
CA CYS A 303 2.39 -7.63 16.34
C CYS A 303 2.14 -6.90 15.02
N ASP A 304 1.88 -7.64 13.95
CA ASP A 304 1.15 -7.10 12.82
C ASP A 304 -0.33 -6.98 13.18
N VAL A 305 -0.88 -5.79 13.11
CA VAL A 305 -2.29 -5.52 13.48
C VAL A 305 -3.29 -6.28 12.59
N LYS A 306 -2.91 -6.59 11.36
CA LYS A 306 -3.76 -7.36 10.43
C LYS A 306 -3.80 -8.85 10.77
N ILE A 307 -2.80 -9.34 11.49
CA ILE A 307 -2.57 -10.75 11.83
C ILE A 307 -2.93 -11.03 13.29
N CYS A 308 -2.44 -10.19 14.20
CA CYS A 308 -2.56 -10.37 15.64
C CYS A 308 -4.02 -10.57 16.06
N ASN A 309 -4.30 -11.67 16.72
CA ASN A 309 -5.64 -12.05 17.12
C ASN A 309 -6.29 -11.01 18.07
N ALA A 310 -5.53 -10.43 18.98
CA ALA A 310 -6.00 -9.37 19.86
C ALA A 310 -6.31 -8.07 19.10
N MET A 311 -5.37 -7.58 18.26
CA MET A 311 -5.51 -6.28 17.59
C MET A 311 -6.40 -6.33 16.36
N ARG A 312 -6.39 -7.44 15.61
CA ARG A 312 -7.20 -7.63 14.40
C ARG A 312 -8.71 -7.57 14.70
N THR A 313 -9.13 -7.95 15.89
CA THR A 313 -10.53 -7.89 16.31
C THR A 313 -11.14 -6.50 16.20
N ALA A 314 -10.35 -5.45 16.41
CA ALA A 314 -10.81 -4.08 16.20
C ALA A 314 -11.19 -3.81 14.73
N MET A 315 -10.50 -4.42 13.78
CA MET A 315 -10.83 -4.34 12.36
C MET A 315 -12.06 -5.20 12.03
N LEU A 316 -12.08 -6.44 12.53
CA LEU A 316 -13.19 -7.37 12.30
C LEU A 316 -14.53 -6.79 12.75
N PHE A 317 -14.55 -6.17 13.92
CA PHE A 317 -15.78 -5.68 14.54
C PHE A 317 -15.98 -4.17 14.40
N ASN A 318 -15.14 -3.52 13.59
CA ASN A 318 -15.23 -2.08 13.34
C ASN A 318 -15.26 -1.26 14.64
N THR A 319 -14.39 -1.58 15.58
CA THR A 319 -14.27 -0.94 16.88
C THR A 319 -12.87 -0.34 17.09
N PRO A 320 -12.71 0.62 17.99
CA PRO A 320 -11.38 0.99 18.47
C PRO A 320 -10.63 -0.21 19.07
N ASN A 321 -9.31 -0.22 18.97
CA ASN A 321 -8.50 -1.23 19.66
C ASN A 321 -8.68 -1.12 21.18
N MET A 322 -8.75 -2.24 21.86
CA MET A 322 -8.75 -2.28 23.32
C MET A 322 -7.34 -2.06 23.88
N GLU A 323 -6.35 -2.59 23.16
CA GLU A 323 -4.95 -2.45 23.50
C GLU A 323 -4.44 -1.09 22.98
N ALA A 324 -3.94 -0.28 23.87
CA ALA A 324 -3.33 1.00 23.54
C ALA A 324 -2.32 1.41 24.64
N SER A 325 -1.44 2.35 24.34
CA SER A 325 -0.54 2.95 25.31
C SER A 325 -1.13 4.21 25.96
N ALA A 326 -0.39 4.81 26.88
CA ALA A 326 -0.72 6.10 27.48
C ALA A 326 -0.64 7.29 26.51
N TYR A 327 -0.19 7.05 25.30
CA TYR A 327 0.17 8.08 24.32
C TYR A 327 -0.83 8.15 23.18
N ARG A 328 -0.88 9.33 22.56
CA ARG A 328 -1.58 9.56 21.28
C ARG A 328 -0.70 10.39 20.38
N ALA A 329 -0.74 10.09 19.09
CA ALA A 329 -0.01 10.86 18.11
C ALA A 329 -0.67 12.22 17.88
N LYS A 330 0.16 13.25 17.70
CA LYS A 330 -0.26 14.60 17.34
C LYS A 330 0.61 15.14 16.24
N VAL A 331 -0.01 15.77 15.27
CA VAL A 331 0.67 16.38 14.12
C VAL A 331 0.87 17.87 14.38
N ASP A 332 2.09 18.36 14.14
CA ASP A 332 2.34 19.77 13.92
C ASP A 332 2.10 20.10 12.43
N PRO A 333 1.03 20.79 12.11
CA PRO A 333 0.71 21.09 10.72
C PRO A 333 1.70 22.05 10.06
N ASN A 334 2.50 22.80 10.82
CA ASN A 334 3.50 23.72 10.26
C ASN A 334 4.71 22.94 9.70
N ASN A 335 5.10 21.86 10.35
CA ASN A 335 6.19 21.00 9.90
C ASN A 335 5.71 19.92 8.93
N CYS A 336 4.41 19.60 8.93
CA CYS A 336 3.88 18.52 8.11
C CYS A 336 3.81 18.90 6.62
N VAL A 337 4.34 18.05 5.77
CA VAL A 337 4.35 18.20 4.31
C VAL A 337 3.41 17.23 3.59
N ALA A 338 2.54 16.54 4.30
CA ALA A 338 1.58 15.57 3.76
C ALA A 338 2.22 14.52 2.83
N CYS A 339 3.42 14.04 3.16
CA CYS A 339 4.10 13.03 2.35
C CYS A 339 3.40 11.67 2.39
N GLY A 340 2.58 11.39 3.43
CA GLY A 340 1.80 10.16 3.56
C GLY A 340 2.54 9.00 4.22
N ARG A 341 3.83 9.14 4.56
CA ARG A 341 4.58 8.02 5.15
C ARG A 341 4.00 7.54 6.48
N CYS A 342 3.57 8.47 7.34
CA CYS A 342 2.90 8.12 8.60
C CYS A 342 1.54 7.45 8.38
N VAL A 343 0.85 7.72 7.25
CA VAL A 343 -0.40 7.04 6.86
C VAL A 343 -0.10 5.60 6.45
N GLN A 344 0.88 5.41 5.58
CA GLN A 344 1.30 4.09 5.07
C GLN A 344 1.67 3.13 6.20
N TYR A 345 2.41 3.62 7.19
CA TYR A 345 2.92 2.79 8.30
C TYR A 345 2.02 2.80 9.54
N CYS A 346 0.87 3.49 9.54
CA CYS A 346 -0.01 3.49 10.70
C CYS A 346 -0.71 2.13 10.86
N PRO A 347 -0.33 1.30 11.85
CA PRO A 347 -0.89 -0.03 11.99
C PRO A 347 -2.38 0.02 12.39
N ALA A 348 -2.81 1.08 13.08
CA ALA A 348 -4.20 1.25 13.50
C ALA A 348 -5.06 1.98 12.45
N GLY A 349 -4.48 2.46 11.34
CA GLY A 349 -5.20 3.28 10.36
C GLY A 349 -5.73 4.60 10.92
N ALA A 350 -5.08 5.11 11.97
CA ALA A 350 -5.50 6.33 12.66
C ALA A 350 -5.00 7.62 11.99
N VAL A 351 -3.96 7.53 11.18
CA VAL A 351 -3.37 8.69 10.50
C VAL A 351 -3.91 8.75 9.08
N ARG A 352 -4.29 9.93 8.64
CA ARG A 352 -4.77 10.18 7.27
C ARG A 352 -4.11 11.41 6.68
N LEU A 353 -4.16 11.53 5.36
CA LEU A 353 -3.84 12.77 4.68
C LEU A 353 -4.95 13.79 4.89
N GLY A 354 -4.58 15.05 4.99
CA GLY A 354 -5.47 16.17 5.14
C GLY A 354 -5.00 17.39 4.35
N GLN A 355 -5.82 18.42 4.34
CA GLN A 355 -5.50 19.73 3.76
C GLN A 355 -5.45 20.81 4.83
N LYS A 356 -4.72 21.86 4.49
CA LYS A 356 -4.61 23.08 5.29
C LYS A 356 -4.55 24.26 4.33
N LEU A 357 -5.57 25.11 4.35
CA LEU A 357 -5.62 26.35 3.56
C LEU A 357 -6.00 27.52 4.48
N LYS A 358 -5.19 28.56 4.45
CA LYS A 358 -5.45 29.78 5.19
C LYS A 358 -6.29 30.74 4.33
N CYS A 359 -7.47 31.06 4.79
CA CYS A 359 -8.41 31.90 4.05
C CYS A 359 -8.22 33.39 4.32
N LYS A 360 -8.73 34.25 3.42
CA LYS A 360 -8.63 35.70 3.53
C LYS A 360 -9.34 36.28 4.77
N ASP A 361 -10.36 35.60 5.25
CA ASP A 361 -11.08 35.96 6.49
C ASP A 361 -10.35 35.55 7.78
N GLY A 362 -9.17 34.98 7.66
CA GLY A 362 -8.37 34.48 8.79
C GLY A 362 -8.75 33.10 9.27
N SER A 363 -9.78 32.46 8.67
CA SER A 363 -10.10 31.06 8.97
C SER A 363 -9.09 30.13 8.33
N GLU A 364 -9.00 28.91 8.85
CA GLU A 364 -8.18 27.84 8.30
C GLU A 364 -9.10 26.70 7.84
N GLN A 365 -9.04 26.34 6.57
CA GLN A 365 -9.73 25.17 6.06
C GLN A 365 -8.84 23.96 6.26
N THR A 366 -9.30 23.07 7.12
CA THR A 366 -8.61 21.80 7.40
C THR A 366 -9.54 20.65 7.10
N TYR A 367 -8.96 19.54 6.63
CA TYR A 367 -9.68 18.27 6.64
C TYR A 367 -9.75 17.78 8.08
N ASP A 368 -10.93 17.37 8.51
CA ASP A 368 -11.16 16.76 9.82
C ASP A 368 -11.97 15.47 9.65
N PHE A 369 -11.96 14.62 10.70
CA PHE A 369 -12.80 13.43 10.70
C PHE A 369 -14.27 13.84 10.75
N ARG A 370 -15.08 13.21 9.89
CA ARG A 370 -16.52 13.54 9.78
C ARG A 370 -17.28 13.34 11.08
N GLU A 371 -16.82 12.39 11.89
CA GLU A 371 -17.43 12.00 13.13
C GLU A 371 -16.35 11.56 14.12
N ASP A 372 -16.48 12.01 15.36
CA ASP A 372 -15.64 11.50 16.44
C ASP A 372 -16.10 10.08 16.82
N PRO A 373 -15.29 9.04 16.52
CA PRO A 373 -15.65 7.67 16.86
C PRO A 373 -15.82 7.45 18.36
N ALA A 374 -15.25 8.31 19.21
CA ALA A 374 -15.47 8.28 20.66
C ALA A 374 -16.91 8.59 21.05
N GLU A 375 -17.62 9.34 20.25
CA GLU A 375 -19.02 9.66 20.46
C GLU A 375 -19.97 8.51 20.03
N HIS A 376 -19.48 7.57 19.22
CA HIS A 376 -20.29 6.44 18.78
C HIS A 376 -20.62 5.48 19.91
N ILE A 377 -21.87 5.10 19.97
CA ILE A 377 -22.32 3.94 20.73
C ILE A 377 -22.22 2.73 19.82
N TRP A 378 -21.24 1.88 20.10
CA TRP A 378 -20.98 0.65 19.34
C TRP A 378 -22.03 -0.43 19.62
N LEU A 379 -23.28 -0.10 19.39
CA LEU A 379 -24.39 -1.05 19.46
C LEU A 379 -24.69 -1.63 18.09
N LYS A 380 -25.12 -2.88 18.03
CA LYS A 380 -25.38 -3.62 16.78
C LYS A 380 -26.27 -2.85 15.78
N ASN A 381 -27.22 -2.07 16.23
CA ASN A 381 -28.12 -1.26 15.42
C ASN A 381 -27.56 0.14 15.08
N ARG A 382 -26.38 0.49 15.56
CA ARG A 382 -25.74 1.80 15.38
C ARG A 382 -24.31 1.69 14.86
N TRP A 383 -23.92 0.53 14.41
CA TRP A 383 -22.61 0.35 13.82
C TRP A 383 -22.53 1.14 12.53
N ASN A 384 -21.39 1.81 12.37
CA ASN A 384 -20.93 2.17 11.05
C ASN A 384 -20.01 1.03 10.58
N PRO A 385 -20.51 0.11 9.77
CA PRO A 385 -19.69 -1.01 9.29
C PRO A 385 -18.51 -0.55 8.46
N ASP A 386 -18.57 0.66 7.92
CA ASP A 386 -17.56 1.21 7.03
C ASP A 386 -16.46 1.98 7.75
N TYR A 387 -16.58 2.19 9.06
CA TYR A 387 -15.63 3.00 9.81
C TYR A 387 -14.17 2.55 9.62
N ARG A 388 -13.90 1.27 9.78
CA ARG A 388 -12.53 0.73 9.63
C ARG A 388 -12.10 0.60 8.19
N ASP A 389 -12.99 0.27 7.30
CA ASP A 389 -12.71 0.22 5.89
C ASP A 389 -12.44 1.61 5.37
N THR A 390 -13.32 2.56 5.66
CA THR A 390 -13.11 3.96 5.31
C THR A 390 -11.85 4.53 5.93
N ASN A 391 -11.51 4.09 7.15
CA ASN A 391 -10.31 4.54 7.82
C ASN A 391 -9.02 3.96 7.23
N ARG A 392 -9.05 2.72 6.73
CA ARG A 392 -7.87 2.04 6.19
C ARG A 392 -7.77 2.09 4.67
N GLU A 393 -8.91 2.04 4.01
CA GLU A 393 -8.98 1.99 2.56
C GLU A 393 -9.25 3.36 1.95
N GLU A 394 -9.38 4.39 2.79
CA GLU A 394 -9.77 5.72 2.35
C GLU A 394 -11.01 5.69 1.45
N THR A 395 -12.01 4.87 1.82
CA THR A 395 -13.22 4.66 1.03
C THR A 395 -14.13 5.87 0.97
N TYR A 396 -13.87 6.91 1.75
CA TYR A 396 -14.42 8.24 1.55
C TYR A 396 -13.31 9.23 1.19
N GLU A 397 -13.71 10.24 0.48
CA GLU A 397 -12.82 11.31 0.06
C GLU A 397 -12.12 11.94 1.26
N THR A 398 -10.82 12.09 1.15
CA THR A 398 -9.98 12.81 2.10
C THR A 398 -9.30 13.97 1.40
N GLY A 399 -9.05 15.05 2.12
CA GLY A 399 -8.29 16.17 1.59
C GLY A 399 -6.79 15.90 1.64
N THR A 400 -6.04 16.37 0.66
CA THR A 400 -4.58 16.46 0.72
C THR A 400 -4.09 17.62 -0.15
N ALA A 401 -2.77 17.84 -0.24
CA ALA A 401 -2.22 18.85 -1.13
C ALA A 401 -2.72 18.63 -2.57
N PRO A 402 -3.33 19.62 -3.23
CA PRO A 402 -3.93 19.44 -4.56
C PRO A 402 -2.95 18.94 -5.61
N CYS A 403 -1.68 19.32 -5.51
CA CYS A 403 -0.64 18.82 -6.40
C CYS A 403 -0.39 17.30 -6.25
N LYS A 404 -0.49 16.75 -5.03
CA LYS A 404 -0.41 15.30 -4.80
C LYS A 404 -1.65 14.60 -5.33
N SER A 405 -2.84 15.15 -5.08
CA SER A 405 -4.11 14.54 -5.55
C SER A 405 -4.16 14.46 -7.07
N ALA A 406 -3.72 15.51 -7.76
CA ALA A 406 -3.75 15.58 -9.22
C ALA A 406 -2.65 14.78 -9.91
N CYS A 407 -1.60 14.40 -9.18
CA CYS A 407 -0.54 13.57 -9.75
C CYS A 407 -1.01 12.12 -9.90
N PRO A 408 -1.01 11.52 -11.09
CA PRO A 408 -1.43 10.14 -11.27
C PRO A 408 -0.62 9.11 -10.45
N ALA A 409 0.66 9.40 -10.20
CA ALA A 409 1.51 8.61 -9.33
C ALA A 409 1.46 9.05 -7.86
N HIS A 410 0.66 10.04 -7.49
CA HIS A 410 0.50 10.56 -6.13
C HIS A 410 1.80 10.90 -5.39
N ILE A 411 2.79 11.43 -6.12
CA ILE A 411 4.10 11.80 -5.57
C ILE A 411 3.92 12.82 -4.43
N ALA A 412 4.72 12.68 -3.37
CA ALA A 412 4.71 13.59 -2.22
C ALA A 412 5.37 14.95 -2.55
N ILE A 413 4.75 15.70 -3.45
CA ILE A 413 5.29 16.93 -4.07
C ILE A 413 5.67 17.97 -3.03
N GLN A 414 4.78 18.30 -2.11
CA GLN A 414 5.07 19.26 -1.05
C GLN A 414 6.29 18.85 -0.22
N GLY A 415 6.47 17.54 0.00
CA GLY A 415 7.61 16.99 0.75
C GLY A 415 8.94 17.23 0.05
N TYR A 416 9.07 16.83 -1.22
CA TYR A 416 10.33 17.01 -1.92
C TYR A 416 10.63 18.50 -2.24
N LEU A 417 9.61 19.34 -2.41
CA LEU A 417 9.81 20.78 -2.52
C LEU A 417 10.39 21.37 -1.23
N GLN A 418 9.89 20.96 -0.07
CA GLN A 418 10.40 21.40 1.21
C GLN A 418 11.84 20.90 1.45
N MET A 419 12.12 19.62 1.16
CA MET A 419 13.47 19.07 1.25
C MET A 419 14.44 19.81 0.32
N ALA A 420 14.04 20.08 -0.91
CA ALA A 420 14.87 20.85 -1.87
C ALA A 420 15.09 22.29 -1.39
N LYS A 421 14.12 22.93 -0.76
CA LYS A 421 14.27 24.25 -0.12
C LYS A 421 15.36 24.23 0.96
N GLU A 422 15.48 23.13 1.69
CA GLU A 422 16.46 22.91 2.74
C GLU A 422 17.83 22.41 2.21
N GLY A 423 17.94 22.13 0.92
CA GLY A 423 19.14 21.58 0.30
C GLY A 423 19.33 20.06 0.52
N ARG A 424 18.31 19.36 0.98
CA ARG A 424 18.26 17.91 1.25
C ARG A 424 17.85 17.15 -0.04
N TYR A 425 18.68 17.26 -1.07
CA TYR A 425 18.32 16.77 -2.40
C TYR A 425 18.26 15.25 -2.51
N ASP A 426 19.13 14.53 -1.78
CA ASP A 426 19.17 13.07 -1.78
C ASP A 426 17.90 12.49 -1.13
N GLU A 427 17.49 13.06 0.00
CA GLU A 427 16.23 12.69 0.66
C GLU A 427 14.98 13.06 -0.18
N ALA A 428 15.08 14.18 -0.93
CA ALA A 428 14.03 14.57 -1.87
C ALA A 428 13.91 13.56 -3.01
N LEU A 429 15.03 13.05 -3.54
CA LEU A 429 15.04 12.00 -4.56
C LEU A 429 14.47 10.69 -4.02
N GLU A 430 14.91 10.28 -2.83
CA GLU A 430 14.33 9.12 -2.15
C GLU A 430 12.80 9.24 -2.06
N LEU A 431 12.30 10.40 -1.61
CA LEU A 431 10.87 10.63 -1.48
C LEU A 431 10.13 10.57 -2.81
N ILE A 432 10.73 11.06 -3.90
CA ILE A 432 10.14 10.96 -5.24
C ILE A 432 10.11 9.50 -5.71
N LYS A 433 11.20 8.75 -5.54
CA LYS A 433 11.34 7.37 -6.03
C LYS A 433 10.44 6.37 -5.30
N ARG A 434 9.84 6.74 -4.19
CA ARG A 434 8.79 5.92 -3.55
C ARG A 434 7.55 5.74 -4.43
N GLU A 435 7.23 6.73 -5.27
CA GLU A 435 6.03 6.71 -6.11
C GLU A 435 6.36 6.83 -7.60
N ASN A 436 7.61 7.12 -7.94
CA ASN A 436 8.04 7.33 -9.33
C ASN A 436 9.48 6.87 -9.55
N PRO A 437 9.70 5.75 -10.25
CA PRO A 437 11.05 5.25 -10.57
C PRO A 437 11.76 6.04 -11.66
N PHE A 438 11.07 6.94 -12.38
CA PHE A 438 11.56 7.72 -13.53
C PHE A 438 11.47 9.24 -13.31
N PRO A 439 12.05 9.79 -12.21
CA PRO A 439 11.93 11.22 -11.94
C PRO A 439 12.62 12.10 -12.99
N ALA A 440 13.74 11.66 -13.56
CA ALA A 440 14.47 12.41 -14.59
C ALA A 440 13.73 12.40 -15.94
N VAL A 441 13.10 11.28 -16.31
CA VAL A 441 12.23 11.17 -17.48
C VAL A 441 11.01 12.08 -17.29
N CYS A 442 10.29 11.92 -16.16
CA CYS A 442 9.10 12.74 -15.89
C CYS A 442 9.42 14.23 -15.79
N GLY A 443 10.60 14.62 -15.33
CA GLY A 443 11.04 16.02 -15.32
C GLY A 443 11.23 16.63 -16.71
N ARG A 444 11.11 15.84 -17.78
CA ARG A 444 11.26 16.27 -19.17
C ARG A 444 9.99 16.18 -20.00
N VAL A 445 9.11 15.19 -19.68
CA VAL A 445 7.97 14.85 -20.55
C VAL A 445 6.64 14.73 -19.81
N CYS A 446 6.55 15.21 -18.55
CA CYS A 446 5.31 15.18 -17.79
C CYS A 446 4.30 16.22 -18.29
N ASN A 447 3.02 15.86 -18.24
CA ASN A 447 1.92 16.79 -18.55
C ASN A 447 1.57 17.77 -17.40
N ARG A 448 2.29 17.75 -16.29
CA ARG A 448 2.24 18.70 -15.18
C ARG A 448 0.86 18.92 -14.55
N LYS A 449 0.01 17.90 -14.46
CA LYS A 449 -1.30 18.02 -13.81
C LYS A 449 -1.23 18.57 -12.37
N CYS A 450 -0.12 18.29 -11.68
CA CYS A 450 0.16 18.85 -10.36
C CYS A 450 0.32 20.39 -10.36
N GLU A 451 0.84 20.99 -11.45
CA GLU A 451 0.98 22.43 -11.60
C GLU A 451 -0.37 23.05 -11.95
N GLU A 452 -1.18 22.43 -12.82
CA GLU A 452 -2.55 22.87 -13.13
C GLU A 452 -3.41 22.93 -11.86
N ALA A 453 -3.27 21.92 -10.97
CA ALA A 453 -4.01 21.86 -9.71
C ALA A 453 -3.39 22.71 -8.58
N CYS A 454 -2.21 23.27 -8.78
CA CYS A 454 -1.47 23.98 -7.74
C CYS A 454 -2.26 25.18 -7.22
N THR A 455 -2.52 25.23 -5.91
CA THR A 455 -3.23 26.33 -5.24
C THR A 455 -2.57 27.68 -5.50
N ARG A 456 -1.24 27.72 -5.64
CA ARG A 456 -0.52 28.94 -5.98
C ARG A 456 -0.99 29.58 -7.30
N GLY A 457 -1.42 28.77 -8.27
CA GLY A 457 -1.97 29.25 -9.54
C GLY A 457 -3.24 30.11 -9.41
N THR A 458 -3.94 30.07 -8.27
CA THR A 458 -5.07 30.95 -7.99
C THR A 458 -4.66 32.35 -7.47
N ILE A 459 -3.38 32.50 -7.13
CA ILE A 459 -2.81 33.77 -6.62
C ILE A 459 -2.07 34.50 -7.73
N ASP A 460 -1.11 33.83 -8.35
CA ASP A 460 -0.27 34.33 -9.44
C ASP A 460 0.00 33.21 -10.46
N GLU A 461 1.14 32.58 -10.42
CA GLU A 461 1.52 31.46 -11.27
C GLU A 461 1.80 30.21 -10.40
N ALA A 462 1.40 29.03 -10.87
CA ALA A 462 1.72 27.75 -10.20
C ALA A 462 3.22 27.62 -9.91
N VAL A 463 3.57 26.84 -8.91
CA VAL A 463 4.97 26.47 -8.66
C VAL A 463 5.48 25.61 -9.82
N ALA A 464 6.72 25.84 -10.28
CA ALA A 464 7.36 25.04 -11.33
C ALA A 464 7.84 23.68 -10.74
N ILE A 465 6.87 22.86 -10.42
CA ILE A 465 7.05 21.59 -9.69
C ILE A 465 7.92 20.63 -10.49
N ASP A 466 7.68 20.56 -11.79
CA ASP A 466 8.33 19.62 -12.68
C ASP A 466 9.82 19.95 -12.88
N GLU A 467 10.14 21.22 -13.00
CA GLU A 467 11.54 21.70 -13.13
C GLU A 467 12.34 21.45 -11.83
N VAL A 468 11.73 21.62 -10.66
CA VAL A 468 12.38 21.27 -9.38
C VAL A 468 12.65 19.75 -9.32
N LYS A 469 11.70 18.93 -9.75
CA LYS A 469 11.87 17.48 -9.84
C LYS A 469 13.00 17.10 -10.80
N LYS A 470 13.04 17.73 -11.99
CA LYS A 470 14.13 17.55 -12.96
C LYS A 470 15.50 17.86 -12.34
N PHE A 471 15.62 18.96 -11.63
CA PHE A 471 16.87 19.36 -10.94
C PHE A 471 17.31 18.30 -9.90
N ILE A 472 16.38 17.84 -9.04
CA ILE A 472 16.68 16.83 -8.02
C ILE A 472 17.19 15.53 -8.69
N ALA A 473 16.45 15.05 -9.70
CA ALA A 473 16.80 13.81 -10.39
C ALA A 473 18.12 13.91 -11.17
N GLN A 474 18.40 15.07 -11.78
CA GLN A 474 19.60 15.27 -12.58
C GLN A 474 20.88 15.18 -11.75
N ARG A 475 20.86 15.50 -10.46
CA ARG A 475 21.99 15.43 -9.57
C ARG A 475 22.50 14.01 -9.33
N ASP A 476 21.59 13.04 -9.31
CA ASP A 476 21.91 11.62 -9.10
C ASP A 476 22.17 10.87 -10.43
N LEU A 477 21.63 11.38 -11.54
CA LEU A 477 21.40 10.60 -12.77
C LEU A 477 22.66 9.93 -13.35
N PHE A 478 23.83 10.58 -13.27
CA PHE A 478 25.08 10.10 -13.82
C PHE A 478 26.21 10.02 -12.77
N GLU A 479 25.85 9.99 -11.49
CA GLU A 479 26.82 9.81 -10.40
C GLU A 479 27.34 8.36 -10.39
N GLU A 480 28.57 8.17 -9.91
CA GLU A 480 29.15 6.82 -9.75
C GLU A 480 28.37 5.98 -8.75
N THR A 481 27.85 6.62 -7.69
CA THR A 481 27.02 5.97 -6.68
C THR A 481 25.61 6.52 -6.78
N ARG A 482 24.73 5.76 -7.40
CA ARG A 482 23.31 6.09 -7.59
C ARG A 482 22.49 5.76 -6.35
N PHE A 483 21.41 6.51 -6.15
CA PHE A 483 20.40 6.12 -5.16
C PHE A 483 19.61 4.90 -5.66
N ILE A 484 19.75 3.77 -4.98
CA ILE A 484 18.98 2.55 -5.19
C ILE A 484 17.99 2.42 -4.06
N PRO A 485 16.67 2.28 -4.33
CA PRO A 485 15.66 2.06 -3.29
C PRO A 485 15.95 0.82 -2.43
N GLU A 486 15.65 0.91 -1.14
CA GLU A 486 15.83 -0.23 -0.23
C GLU A 486 14.76 -1.31 -0.50
N ILE A 487 15.19 -2.58 -0.42
CA ILE A 487 14.27 -3.73 -0.44
C ILE A 487 13.72 -3.90 0.97
N VAL A 488 12.42 -3.70 1.14
CA VAL A 488 11.73 -3.84 2.43
C VAL A 488 10.92 -5.13 2.44
N LEU A 489 11.45 -6.15 3.09
CA LEU A 489 10.74 -7.42 3.29
C LEU A 489 9.78 -7.32 4.48
N GLU A 490 8.61 -7.92 4.35
CA GLU A 490 7.62 -8.00 5.43
C GLU A 490 7.99 -9.05 6.50
N SER A 491 8.99 -9.87 6.23
CA SER A 491 9.47 -10.97 7.07
C SER A 491 10.86 -10.67 7.64
N ASN A 492 11.15 -11.23 8.82
CA ASN A 492 12.47 -11.14 9.44
C ASN A 492 13.54 -12.03 8.80
N GLN A 493 13.16 -12.94 7.90
CA GLN A 493 14.10 -13.86 7.26
C GLN A 493 15.03 -13.18 6.25
N LEU A 494 14.75 -11.98 5.81
CA LEU A 494 15.51 -11.27 4.79
C LEU A 494 15.73 -12.09 3.50
N THR A 495 14.89 -13.08 3.25
CA THR A 495 14.91 -13.88 2.04
C THR A 495 13.95 -13.31 1.02
N GLN A 496 14.41 -13.26 -0.22
CA GLN A 496 13.55 -12.84 -1.33
C GLN A 496 12.46 -13.89 -1.57
N TRP A 497 11.33 -13.43 -2.08
CA TRP A 497 10.22 -14.29 -2.45
C TRP A 497 10.58 -15.16 -3.66
N ASN A 498 10.12 -16.42 -3.67
CA ASN A 498 10.41 -17.36 -4.73
C ASN A 498 9.33 -17.42 -5.83
N GLU A 499 8.19 -16.78 -5.61
CA GLU A 499 7.12 -16.72 -6.59
C GLU A 499 7.57 -15.90 -7.81
N LYS A 500 7.42 -16.52 -8.98
CA LYS A 500 7.78 -15.88 -10.25
C LYS A 500 6.63 -15.05 -10.78
N VAL A 501 6.92 -13.80 -11.12
CA VAL A 501 5.98 -12.89 -11.78
C VAL A 501 6.57 -12.49 -13.13
N ALA A 502 5.77 -12.64 -14.19
CA ALA A 502 6.13 -12.24 -15.54
C ALA A 502 5.52 -10.86 -15.86
N ILE A 503 6.34 -9.97 -16.36
CA ILE A 503 5.92 -8.66 -16.86
C ILE A 503 6.17 -8.63 -18.36
N ILE A 504 5.14 -8.35 -19.14
CA ILE A 504 5.18 -8.39 -20.61
C ILE A 504 5.13 -6.95 -21.12
N GLY A 505 6.28 -6.47 -21.58
CA GLY A 505 6.53 -5.10 -22.02
C GLY A 505 7.40 -4.32 -21.03
N ALA A 506 8.52 -3.81 -21.50
CA ALA A 506 9.47 -2.97 -20.77
C ALA A 506 9.22 -1.46 -20.98
N GLY A 507 7.97 -1.05 -21.14
CA GLY A 507 7.54 0.35 -21.10
C GLY A 507 7.44 0.87 -19.64
N PRO A 508 7.05 2.15 -19.45
CA PRO A 508 7.00 2.75 -18.12
C PRO A 508 6.09 2.02 -17.13
N ALA A 509 4.96 1.45 -17.57
CA ALA A 509 4.06 0.67 -16.71
C ALA A 509 4.72 -0.63 -16.24
N GLY A 510 5.28 -1.41 -17.17
CA GLY A 510 5.94 -2.68 -16.83
C GLY A 510 7.18 -2.49 -15.95
N LEU A 511 8.01 -1.53 -16.27
CA LEU A 511 9.21 -1.20 -15.49
C LEU A 511 8.86 -0.64 -14.10
N SER A 512 7.77 0.14 -13.98
CA SER A 512 7.26 0.59 -12.68
C SER A 512 6.79 -0.59 -11.83
N ALA A 513 6.00 -1.51 -12.40
CA ALA A 513 5.56 -2.71 -11.69
C ALA A 513 6.76 -3.57 -11.25
N ALA A 514 7.76 -3.74 -12.12
CA ALA A 514 8.98 -4.47 -11.82
C ALA A 514 9.75 -3.84 -10.65
N ASN A 515 9.91 -2.50 -10.67
CA ASN A 515 10.56 -1.74 -9.62
C ASN A 515 9.93 -1.96 -8.24
N TYR A 516 8.59 -1.87 -8.15
CA TYR A 516 7.89 -2.00 -6.88
C TYR A 516 7.78 -3.45 -6.40
N LEU A 517 7.69 -4.41 -7.30
CA LEU A 517 7.81 -5.82 -6.95
C LEU A 517 9.22 -6.15 -6.41
N ALA A 518 10.26 -5.60 -7.04
CA ALA A 518 11.63 -5.82 -6.56
C ALA A 518 11.85 -5.22 -5.16
N GLN A 519 11.32 -4.01 -4.90
CA GLN A 519 11.37 -3.40 -3.57
C GLN A 519 10.62 -4.24 -2.51
N LYS A 520 9.58 -4.98 -2.90
CA LYS A 520 8.88 -5.95 -2.05
C LYS A 520 9.62 -7.29 -1.90
N GLY A 521 10.77 -7.47 -2.53
CA GLY A 521 11.62 -8.67 -2.41
C GLY A 521 11.38 -9.75 -3.46
N TYR A 522 10.66 -9.47 -4.54
CA TYR A 522 10.54 -10.36 -5.70
C TYR A 522 11.72 -10.20 -6.66
N LYS A 523 11.88 -11.20 -7.52
CA LYS A 523 12.74 -11.13 -8.71
C LYS A 523 11.86 -11.25 -9.97
N PRO A 524 11.14 -10.20 -10.35
CA PRO A 524 10.29 -10.25 -11.53
C PRO A 524 11.14 -10.34 -12.78
N THR A 525 10.59 -11.02 -13.81
CA THR A 525 11.20 -11.07 -15.14
C THR A 525 10.36 -10.23 -16.10
N VAL A 526 10.99 -9.27 -16.73
CA VAL A 526 10.39 -8.43 -17.78
C VAL A 526 10.76 -8.98 -19.15
N PHE A 527 9.77 -9.23 -19.99
CA PHE A 527 9.93 -9.68 -21.37
C PHE A 527 9.66 -8.50 -22.32
N GLU A 528 10.62 -8.18 -23.16
CA GLU A 528 10.54 -7.08 -24.12
C GLU A 528 10.86 -7.57 -25.54
N LYS A 529 9.96 -7.28 -26.49
CA LYS A 529 10.15 -7.71 -27.88
C LYS A 529 11.24 -6.96 -28.63
N HIS A 530 11.53 -5.71 -28.22
CA HIS A 530 12.57 -4.90 -28.82
C HIS A 530 13.93 -5.15 -28.15
N ASP A 531 15.00 -4.67 -28.79
CA ASP A 531 16.37 -4.84 -28.30
C ASP A 531 16.70 -3.93 -27.10
N GLU A 532 15.99 -2.80 -26.97
CA GLU A 532 16.17 -1.84 -25.89
C GLU A 532 14.89 -1.72 -25.04
N PRO A 533 14.98 -1.74 -23.70
CA PRO A 533 13.85 -1.48 -22.83
C PRO A 533 13.56 0.02 -22.73
N GLY A 534 12.31 0.39 -22.44
CA GLY A 534 11.86 1.75 -22.24
C GLY A 534 10.57 2.10 -22.99
N GLY A 535 10.15 1.23 -23.94
CA GLY A 535 8.92 1.43 -24.70
C GLY A 535 8.88 2.80 -25.41
N MET A 536 7.77 3.54 -25.31
CA MET A 536 7.65 4.85 -25.96
C MET A 536 8.60 5.92 -25.47
N MET A 537 9.22 5.78 -24.30
CA MET A 537 10.29 6.67 -23.82
C MET A 537 11.55 6.58 -24.71
N VAL A 538 11.77 5.42 -25.33
CA VAL A 538 12.89 5.18 -26.26
C VAL A 538 12.43 5.36 -27.71
N TYR A 539 11.37 4.67 -28.12
CA TYR A 539 10.99 4.53 -29.52
C TYR A 539 10.01 5.59 -30.03
N GLY A 540 9.31 6.31 -29.15
CA GLY A 540 8.28 7.28 -29.53
C GLY A 540 8.67 8.73 -29.26
N ILE A 541 9.18 9.03 -28.08
CA ILE A 541 9.50 10.40 -27.69
C ILE A 541 10.83 10.84 -28.33
N PRO A 542 10.88 11.98 -29.04
CA PRO A 542 12.11 12.44 -29.70
C PRO A 542 13.25 12.79 -28.73
N SER A 543 14.50 12.58 -29.15
CA SER A 543 15.68 12.80 -28.31
C SER A 543 15.84 14.24 -27.84
N TYR A 544 15.45 15.26 -28.61
CA TYR A 544 15.50 16.65 -28.17
C TYR A 544 14.56 16.97 -26.99
N LYS A 545 13.57 16.10 -26.69
CA LYS A 545 12.73 16.17 -25.49
C LYS A 545 13.24 15.25 -24.40
N LEU A 546 13.67 14.03 -24.76
CA LEU A 546 14.08 12.99 -23.83
C LEU A 546 15.29 12.22 -24.39
N GLN A 547 16.46 12.54 -23.91
CA GLN A 547 17.70 11.85 -24.25
C GLN A 547 17.65 10.37 -23.82
N LYS A 548 18.15 9.47 -24.65
CA LYS A 548 18.02 8.01 -24.43
C LYS A 548 18.93 7.50 -23.32
N ASP A 549 20.04 8.15 -23.06
CA ASP A 549 20.94 7.88 -21.92
C ASP A 549 20.26 8.17 -20.58
N VAL A 550 19.39 9.20 -20.51
CA VAL A 550 18.56 9.49 -19.33
C VAL A 550 17.63 8.31 -19.02
N VAL A 551 16.97 7.77 -20.05
CA VAL A 551 16.07 6.61 -19.89
C VAL A 551 16.87 5.38 -19.45
N ALA A 552 18.00 5.11 -20.10
CA ALA A 552 18.87 3.98 -19.78
C ALA A 552 19.37 4.06 -18.32
N ALA A 553 19.85 5.23 -17.90
CA ALA A 553 20.35 5.43 -16.54
C ALA A 553 19.28 5.20 -15.45
N GLU A 554 18.02 5.54 -15.70
CA GLU A 554 16.94 5.24 -14.73
C GLU A 554 16.53 3.76 -14.76
N ILE A 555 16.58 3.10 -15.91
CA ILE A 555 16.35 1.65 -16.02
C ILE A 555 17.46 0.86 -15.32
N ASP A 556 18.69 1.34 -15.33
CA ASP A 556 19.80 0.66 -14.66
C ASP A 556 19.58 0.57 -13.14
N VAL A 557 18.95 1.57 -12.50
CA VAL A 557 18.53 1.48 -11.10
C VAL A 557 17.57 0.30 -10.87
N ILE A 558 16.66 0.06 -11.82
CA ILE A 558 15.71 -1.06 -11.72
C ILE A 558 16.43 -2.41 -11.88
N ARG A 559 17.46 -2.47 -12.72
CA ARG A 559 18.33 -3.67 -12.84
C ARG A 559 19.11 -3.94 -11.57
N GLU A 560 19.64 -2.90 -10.93
CA GLU A 560 20.38 -3.00 -9.66
C GLU A 560 19.48 -3.52 -8.51
N LEU A 561 18.18 -3.32 -8.57
CA LEU A 561 17.23 -3.95 -7.65
C LEU A 561 17.05 -5.46 -7.88
N GLY A 562 17.69 -6.03 -8.92
CA GLY A 562 17.63 -7.45 -9.25
C GLY A 562 16.51 -7.85 -10.21
N VAL A 563 15.94 -6.88 -10.94
CA VAL A 563 14.96 -7.16 -12.00
C VAL A 563 15.69 -7.74 -13.22
N GLU A 564 15.22 -8.90 -13.71
CA GLU A 564 15.69 -9.47 -14.95
C GLU A 564 14.91 -8.89 -16.13
N ILE A 565 15.60 -8.25 -17.09
CA ILE A 565 15.00 -7.71 -18.31
C ILE A 565 15.52 -8.51 -19.50
N ARG A 566 14.64 -9.26 -20.17
CA ARG A 566 14.91 -10.08 -21.35
C ARG A 566 14.41 -9.35 -22.58
N THR A 567 15.34 -8.73 -23.30
CA THR A 567 15.06 -8.05 -24.57
C THR A 567 15.10 -9.02 -25.76
N GLY A 568 14.48 -8.66 -26.88
CA GLY A 568 14.39 -9.49 -28.06
C GLY A 568 13.49 -10.73 -27.89
N VAL A 569 12.60 -10.75 -26.92
CA VAL A 569 11.68 -11.86 -26.63
C VAL A 569 10.23 -11.40 -26.77
N GLU A 570 9.55 -11.86 -27.79
CA GLU A 570 8.13 -11.58 -28.05
C GLU A 570 7.24 -12.67 -27.45
N VAL A 571 6.56 -12.36 -26.34
CA VAL A 571 5.58 -13.29 -25.75
C VAL A 571 4.37 -13.41 -26.70
N GLY A 572 3.94 -14.64 -26.94
CA GLY A 572 2.94 -14.97 -27.96
C GLY A 572 3.55 -15.41 -29.31
N LYS A 573 4.90 -15.33 -29.43
CA LYS A 573 5.61 -15.79 -30.60
C LYS A 573 6.82 -16.66 -30.25
N ASP A 574 7.74 -16.14 -29.44
CA ASP A 574 8.96 -16.86 -29.01
C ASP A 574 8.69 -17.74 -27.78
N VAL A 575 7.75 -17.33 -26.94
CA VAL A 575 7.25 -18.04 -25.77
C VAL A 575 5.79 -17.65 -25.53
N THR A 576 4.94 -18.60 -25.19
CA THR A 576 3.52 -18.36 -24.87
C THR A 576 3.31 -18.11 -23.37
N ILE A 577 2.18 -17.48 -23.00
CA ILE A 577 1.79 -17.34 -21.59
C ILE A 577 1.66 -18.71 -20.92
N GLN A 578 1.12 -19.72 -21.65
CA GLN A 578 0.99 -21.07 -21.10
C GLN A 578 2.36 -21.71 -20.82
N GLU A 579 3.33 -21.57 -21.72
CA GLU A 579 4.69 -22.07 -21.48
C GLU A 579 5.37 -21.35 -20.30
N LEU A 580 5.07 -20.07 -20.07
CA LEU A 580 5.54 -19.36 -18.88
C LEU A 580 4.87 -19.88 -17.60
N ARG A 581 3.56 -20.22 -17.63
CA ARG A 581 2.90 -20.91 -16.51
C ARG A 581 3.57 -22.25 -16.19
N ASP A 582 3.91 -23.02 -17.22
CA ASP A 582 4.60 -24.31 -17.10
C ASP A 582 6.02 -24.15 -16.52
N GLN A 583 6.68 -22.99 -16.76
CA GLN A 583 7.94 -22.61 -16.14
C GLN A 583 7.81 -22.12 -14.71
N GLY A 584 6.58 -22.07 -14.16
CA GLY A 584 6.27 -21.73 -12.78
C GLY A 584 5.98 -20.26 -12.52
N TYR A 585 5.75 -19.44 -13.55
CA TYR A 585 5.22 -18.09 -13.36
C TYR A 585 3.79 -18.17 -12.83
N LYS A 586 3.47 -17.35 -11.82
CA LYS A 586 2.20 -17.39 -11.08
C LYS A 586 1.25 -16.25 -11.43
N ALA A 587 1.77 -15.16 -11.95
CA ALA A 587 0.99 -14.00 -12.37
C ALA A 587 1.69 -13.28 -13.51
N PHE A 588 0.89 -12.58 -14.32
CA PHE A 588 1.29 -11.91 -15.54
C PHE A 588 0.78 -10.47 -15.53
N TYR A 589 1.67 -9.53 -15.82
CA TYR A 589 1.30 -8.14 -16.03
C TYR A 589 1.55 -7.75 -17.48
N ILE A 590 0.49 -7.49 -18.23
CA ILE A 590 0.57 -7.10 -19.64
C ILE A 590 0.61 -5.56 -19.73
N ALA A 591 1.74 -5.03 -20.17
CA ALA A 591 2.04 -3.61 -20.29
C ALA A 591 2.69 -3.26 -21.65
N ILE A 592 2.17 -3.87 -22.72
CA ILE A 592 2.74 -3.77 -24.09
C ILE A 592 2.46 -2.43 -24.78
N GLY A 593 1.65 -1.56 -24.17
CA GLY A 593 1.31 -0.26 -24.72
C GLY A 593 0.41 -0.31 -25.97
N CYS A 594 0.31 0.81 -26.67
CA CYS A 594 -0.42 0.97 -27.93
C CYS A 594 0.56 1.26 -29.08
N GLN A 595 1.18 0.23 -29.64
CA GLN A 595 2.16 0.39 -30.71
C GLN A 595 1.56 0.26 -32.14
N GLY A 596 0.32 -0.19 -32.24
CA GLY A 596 -0.41 -0.20 -33.51
C GLY A 596 -0.94 1.17 -33.87
N SER A 597 -1.13 1.43 -35.15
CA SER A 597 -1.65 2.70 -35.68
C SER A 597 -3.06 2.50 -36.24
N ARG A 598 -3.93 3.48 -36.01
CA ARG A 598 -5.23 3.53 -36.69
C ARG A 598 -5.07 4.01 -38.11
N LYS A 599 -5.89 3.47 -38.99
CA LYS A 599 -5.96 3.89 -40.39
C LYS A 599 -7.03 4.94 -40.63
N ALA A 600 -6.75 5.89 -41.51
CA ALA A 600 -7.71 6.94 -41.90
C ALA A 600 -8.89 6.34 -42.68
N GLY A 601 -8.65 5.21 -43.37
CA GLY A 601 -9.65 4.53 -44.21
C GLY A 601 -10.00 5.31 -45.46
N VAL A 602 -9.06 6.08 -45.98
CA VAL A 602 -9.24 6.88 -47.21
C VAL A 602 -8.39 6.32 -48.35
N GLU A 603 -8.78 6.65 -49.59
CA GLU A 603 -8.06 6.18 -50.76
C GLU A 603 -6.62 6.65 -50.79
N GLY A 604 -5.70 5.79 -51.18
CA GLY A 604 -4.27 6.08 -51.31
C GLY A 604 -3.46 5.96 -50.03
N GLU A 605 -4.05 5.53 -48.90
CA GLU A 605 -3.34 5.37 -47.61
C GLU A 605 -2.20 4.31 -47.69
N ASP A 606 -2.24 3.46 -48.70
CA ASP A 606 -1.21 2.44 -48.98
C ASP A 606 -0.05 2.93 -49.87
N ALA A 607 -0.04 4.22 -50.27
CA ALA A 607 0.99 4.80 -51.12
C ALA A 607 2.39 4.81 -50.45
N GLU A 608 3.41 4.54 -51.26
CA GLU A 608 4.80 4.68 -50.78
C GLU A 608 5.07 6.14 -50.35
N GLY A 609 5.56 6.31 -49.15
CA GLY A 609 5.77 7.63 -48.52
C GLY A 609 4.64 8.07 -47.57
N VAL A 610 3.56 7.25 -47.44
CA VAL A 610 2.58 7.40 -46.33
C VAL A 610 2.97 6.47 -45.21
N ILE A 611 3.17 6.98 -44.01
CA ILE A 611 3.63 6.23 -42.84
C ILE A 611 2.85 6.68 -41.60
N SER A 612 2.71 5.77 -40.63
CA SER A 612 2.19 6.18 -39.33
C SER A 612 3.20 6.98 -38.51
N ALA A 613 2.74 7.83 -37.62
CA ALA A 613 3.63 8.57 -36.71
C ALA A 613 4.42 7.63 -35.77
N VAL A 614 3.83 6.51 -35.36
CA VAL A 614 4.49 5.52 -34.52
C VAL A 614 5.67 4.90 -35.26
N ASP A 615 5.44 4.43 -36.50
CA ASP A 615 6.49 3.83 -37.33
C ASP A 615 7.55 4.86 -37.74
N HIS A 616 7.13 6.11 -38.01
CA HIS A 616 8.04 7.21 -38.31
C HIS A 616 9.00 7.45 -37.16
N LEU A 617 8.50 7.64 -35.93
CA LEU A 617 9.33 7.93 -34.75
C LEU A 617 10.19 6.71 -34.36
N TYR A 618 9.65 5.49 -34.52
CA TYR A 618 10.42 4.27 -34.34
C TYR A 618 11.62 4.22 -35.33
N ASN A 619 11.38 4.49 -36.60
CA ASN A 619 12.42 4.50 -37.63
C ASN A 619 13.47 5.58 -37.36
N VAL A 620 13.08 6.74 -36.83
CA VAL A 620 14.01 7.80 -36.41
C VAL A 620 14.97 7.29 -35.34
N HIS A 621 14.46 6.58 -34.35
CA HIS A 621 15.30 5.97 -33.34
C HIS A 621 16.20 4.86 -33.92
N ALA A 622 15.65 3.96 -34.70
CA ALA A 622 16.37 2.81 -35.24
C ALA A 622 17.43 3.17 -36.28
N LEU A 623 17.18 4.18 -37.11
CA LEU A 623 18.04 4.54 -38.24
C LEU A 623 18.89 5.78 -37.96
N GLY A 624 18.53 6.61 -36.98
CA GLY A 624 19.23 7.85 -36.64
C GLY A 624 19.43 8.75 -37.87
N ASP A 625 20.64 9.21 -38.11
CA ASP A 625 21.02 10.08 -39.23
C ASP A 625 20.78 9.47 -40.62
N LYS A 626 20.54 8.15 -40.71
CA LYS A 626 20.23 7.47 -41.96
C LYS A 626 18.74 7.62 -42.35
N MET A 627 17.89 8.03 -41.43
CA MET A 627 16.50 8.30 -41.72
C MET A 627 16.39 9.48 -42.66
N LYS A 628 15.57 9.36 -43.72
CA LYS A 628 15.32 10.45 -44.65
C LYS A 628 13.82 10.68 -44.70
N VAL A 629 13.46 11.92 -44.67
CA VAL A 629 12.11 12.40 -44.95
C VAL A 629 12.08 13.12 -46.28
N GLY A 630 10.91 13.33 -46.84
CA GLY A 630 10.73 14.18 -48.02
C GLY A 630 10.99 15.65 -47.73
N LYS A 631 10.99 16.49 -48.77
CA LYS A 631 11.10 17.96 -48.62
C LYS A 631 9.78 18.59 -48.20
N LYS A 632 8.66 18.05 -48.71
CA LYS A 632 7.30 18.51 -48.41
C LYS A 632 6.61 17.46 -47.55
N VAL A 633 6.56 17.72 -46.24
CA VAL A 633 6.02 16.78 -45.26
C VAL A 633 4.66 17.25 -44.77
N VAL A 634 3.68 16.40 -44.88
CA VAL A 634 2.34 16.66 -44.32
C VAL A 634 2.07 15.70 -43.16
N VAL A 635 1.74 16.26 -42.01
CA VAL A 635 1.35 15.49 -40.82
C VAL A 635 -0.15 15.62 -40.58
N VAL A 636 -0.85 14.48 -40.52
CA VAL A 636 -2.30 14.42 -40.32
C VAL A 636 -2.59 14.05 -38.88
N GLY A 637 -3.01 15.02 -38.08
CA GLY A 637 -3.34 14.85 -36.66
C GLY A 637 -3.02 16.09 -35.83
N GLY A 638 -3.65 16.24 -34.66
CA GLY A 638 -3.57 17.42 -33.78
C GLY A 638 -3.08 17.11 -32.35
N GLY A 639 -2.61 15.91 -32.06
CA GLY A 639 -2.09 15.55 -30.73
C GLY A 639 -0.58 15.74 -30.59
N ASN A 640 -0.04 15.56 -29.37
CA ASN A 640 1.40 15.69 -29.09
C ASN A 640 2.28 14.79 -29.99
N VAL A 641 1.81 13.60 -30.33
CA VAL A 641 2.55 12.69 -31.25
C VAL A 641 2.66 13.28 -32.65
N ALA A 642 1.64 14.00 -33.10
CA ALA A 642 1.67 14.68 -34.39
C ALA A 642 2.69 15.85 -34.37
N VAL A 643 2.72 16.60 -33.29
CA VAL A 643 3.74 17.65 -33.04
C VAL A 643 5.14 17.03 -33.04
N ASP A 644 5.34 15.93 -32.33
CA ASP A 644 6.64 15.21 -32.31
C ASP A 644 7.08 14.76 -33.68
N ALA A 645 6.19 14.19 -34.47
CA ALA A 645 6.46 13.77 -35.84
C ALA A 645 6.80 14.96 -36.76
N ALA A 646 6.06 16.07 -36.66
CA ALA A 646 6.29 17.27 -37.47
C ALA A 646 7.65 17.92 -37.14
N ARG A 647 7.92 18.18 -35.89
CA ARG A 647 9.17 18.80 -35.41
C ARG A 647 10.39 17.91 -35.68
N THR A 648 10.23 16.59 -35.55
CA THR A 648 11.28 15.63 -35.91
C THR A 648 11.54 15.64 -37.40
N SER A 649 10.51 15.70 -38.24
CA SER A 649 10.66 15.79 -39.70
C SER A 649 11.37 17.08 -40.15
N ALA A 650 11.11 18.21 -39.52
CA ALA A 650 11.84 19.44 -39.79
C ALA A 650 13.34 19.29 -39.48
N ARG A 651 13.70 18.64 -38.37
CA ARG A 651 15.10 18.34 -37.97
C ARG A 651 15.79 17.37 -38.92
N LEU A 652 15.05 16.46 -39.57
CA LEU A 652 15.56 15.50 -40.55
C LEU A 652 15.70 16.09 -41.96
N GLY A 653 15.40 17.40 -42.12
CA GLY A 653 15.60 18.11 -43.36
C GLY A 653 14.34 18.33 -44.20
N GLY A 654 13.13 18.17 -43.64
CA GLY A 654 11.90 18.64 -44.22
C GLY A 654 11.93 20.15 -44.43
N GLU A 655 11.79 20.61 -45.67
CA GLU A 655 11.89 22.03 -46.04
C GLU A 655 10.52 22.75 -45.84
N ASP A 656 9.41 22.06 -46.11
CA ASP A 656 8.04 22.51 -45.93
C ASP A 656 7.27 21.49 -45.13
N VAL A 657 7.16 21.68 -43.81
CA VAL A 657 6.45 20.78 -42.90
C VAL A 657 5.13 21.46 -42.46
N GLN A 658 4.03 20.80 -42.72
CA GLN A 658 2.71 21.30 -42.37
C GLN A 658 1.89 20.26 -41.61
N MET A 659 1.19 20.71 -40.56
CA MET A 659 0.22 19.89 -39.82
C MET A 659 -1.19 20.20 -40.23
N PHE A 660 -2.06 19.20 -40.34
CA PHE A 660 -3.49 19.30 -40.59
C PHE A 660 -4.26 18.50 -39.55
N CYS A 661 -5.25 19.11 -38.89
CA CYS A 661 -6.07 18.44 -37.89
C CYS A 661 -7.54 18.83 -37.97
N LEU A 662 -8.39 17.95 -37.43
CA LEU A 662 -9.85 18.14 -37.43
C LEU A 662 -10.30 19.27 -36.50
N GLU A 663 -9.60 19.44 -35.40
CA GLU A 663 -9.93 20.30 -34.29
C GLU A 663 -9.67 21.79 -34.62
N SER A 664 -10.36 22.69 -33.92
CA SER A 664 -9.98 24.09 -33.84
C SER A 664 -8.72 24.27 -33.00
N ARG A 665 -8.14 25.47 -33.00
CA ARG A 665 -6.98 25.78 -32.14
C ARG A 665 -7.29 25.55 -30.66
N GLU A 666 -8.49 25.91 -30.23
CA GLU A 666 -8.93 25.83 -28.82
C GLU A 666 -9.24 24.40 -28.37
N THR A 667 -9.56 23.51 -29.31
CA THR A 667 -9.92 22.12 -29.00
C THR A 667 -8.85 21.11 -29.41
N MET A 668 -7.72 21.59 -29.89
CA MET A 668 -6.59 20.77 -30.31
C MET A 668 -6.04 19.97 -29.12
N PRO A 669 -5.82 18.63 -29.26
CA PRO A 669 -5.37 17.81 -28.14
C PRO A 669 -3.93 18.04 -27.69
N ALA A 670 -3.08 18.63 -28.53
CA ALA A 670 -1.72 18.98 -28.17
C ALA A 670 -1.70 20.10 -27.12
N SER A 671 -0.75 20.04 -26.19
CA SER A 671 -0.59 21.08 -25.17
C SER A 671 -0.22 22.44 -25.81
N ASP A 672 -0.62 23.52 -25.14
CA ASP A 672 -0.32 24.88 -25.64
C ASP A 672 1.18 25.12 -25.84
N GLU A 673 2.02 24.65 -24.91
CA GLU A 673 3.48 24.72 -24.99
C GLU A 673 4.01 24.03 -26.27
N GLU A 674 3.52 22.84 -26.57
CA GLU A 674 3.90 22.09 -27.78
C GLU A 674 3.49 22.81 -29.08
N VAL A 675 2.32 23.40 -29.08
CA VAL A 675 1.83 24.18 -30.22
C VAL A 675 2.65 25.45 -30.41
N GLU A 676 2.96 26.16 -29.32
CA GLU A 676 3.79 27.38 -29.36
C GLU A 676 5.20 27.08 -29.88
N GLU A 677 5.83 26.01 -29.39
CA GLU A 677 7.14 25.58 -29.85
C GLU A 677 7.11 25.17 -31.35
N THR A 678 6.05 24.51 -31.81
CA THR A 678 5.86 24.10 -33.19
C THR A 678 5.80 25.33 -34.12
N LEU A 679 5.01 26.32 -33.73
CA LEU A 679 4.89 27.57 -34.49
C LEU A 679 6.20 28.37 -34.50
N ALA A 680 6.94 28.39 -33.36
CA ALA A 680 8.24 29.02 -33.26
C ALA A 680 9.30 28.37 -34.16
N GLU A 681 9.16 27.10 -34.50
CA GLU A 681 9.99 26.35 -35.45
C GLU A 681 9.52 26.54 -36.92
N ASN A 682 8.59 27.46 -37.19
CA ASN A 682 8.01 27.74 -38.51
C ASN A 682 7.24 26.59 -39.15
N ILE A 683 6.66 25.69 -38.36
CA ILE A 683 5.78 24.61 -38.81
C ILE A 683 4.34 25.15 -38.85
N ALA A 684 3.69 25.09 -39.99
CA ALA A 684 2.31 25.56 -40.13
C ALA A 684 1.31 24.56 -39.54
N ILE A 685 0.35 25.06 -38.75
CA ILE A 685 -0.75 24.24 -38.21
C ILE A 685 -2.07 24.70 -38.85
N ASN A 686 -2.70 23.78 -39.58
CA ASN A 686 -3.92 23.98 -40.33
C ASN A 686 -5.12 23.29 -39.65
N ASN A 687 -5.91 24.05 -38.88
CA ASN A 687 -7.04 23.54 -38.12
C ASN A 687 -8.32 23.37 -38.97
N GLY A 688 -9.16 22.43 -38.63
CA GLY A 688 -10.48 22.21 -39.23
C GLY A 688 -10.42 21.50 -40.58
N TRP A 689 -9.46 20.59 -40.77
CA TRP A 689 -9.28 19.82 -42.01
C TRP A 689 -9.06 18.36 -41.73
N GLY A 690 -9.83 17.47 -42.43
CA GLY A 690 -9.66 16.02 -42.39
C GLY A 690 -9.22 15.46 -43.73
N PRO A 691 -8.47 14.36 -43.79
CA PRO A 691 -8.02 13.75 -45.05
C PRO A 691 -9.22 13.19 -45.82
N LYS A 692 -9.20 13.38 -47.14
CA LYS A 692 -10.18 12.83 -48.07
C LYS A 692 -9.53 11.75 -48.92
N GLU A 693 -8.32 12.01 -49.44
CA GLU A 693 -7.59 11.11 -50.36
C GLU A 693 -6.08 11.43 -50.26
N PHE A 694 -5.25 10.40 -50.35
CA PHE A 694 -3.81 10.55 -50.55
C PHE A 694 -3.50 10.30 -52.03
N LEU A 695 -3.01 11.34 -52.70
CA LEU A 695 -2.70 11.29 -54.14
C LEU A 695 -1.40 10.51 -54.38
N LYS A 696 -1.39 9.68 -55.39
CA LYS A 696 -0.20 8.91 -55.78
C LYS A 696 0.10 9.01 -57.28
N ASP A 697 1.36 8.94 -57.63
CA ASP A 697 1.82 8.84 -59.01
C ASP A 697 1.62 7.44 -59.60
N LYS A 698 2.02 7.23 -60.84
CA LYS A 698 1.95 5.95 -61.56
C LYS A 698 2.89 4.89 -61.00
N ASP A 699 3.86 5.27 -60.21
CA ASP A 699 4.82 4.37 -59.52
C ASP A 699 4.33 4.04 -58.12
N GLY A 700 3.20 4.58 -57.68
CA GLY A 700 2.58 4.33 -56.37
C GLY A 700 3.12 5.20 -55.21
N LYS A 701 3.91 6.25 -55.51
CA LYS A 701 4.45 7.18 -54.52
C LYS A 701 3.47 8.32 -54.23
N VAL A 702 3.41 8.72 -53.00
CA VAL A 702 2.58 9.87 -52.59
C VAL A 702 3.04 11.16 -53.22
N THR A 703 2.11 11.97 -53.72
CA THR A 703 2.39 13.28 -54.35
C THR A 703 1.62 14.43 -53.67
N GLY A 704 0.70 14.11 -52.79
CA GLY A 704 -0.11 15.11 -52.11
C GLY A 704 -1.26 14.53 -51.33
N VAL A 705 -1.96 15.38 -50.61
CA VAL A 705 -3.15 15.04 -49.81
C VAL A 705 -4.29 15.98 -50.18
N VAL A 706 -5.45 15.41 -50.43
CA VAL A 706 -6.71 16.19 -50.54
C VAL A 706 -7.37 16.20 -49.17
N PHE A 707 -7.61 17.39 -48.63
CA PHE A 707 -8.33 17.58 -47.39
C PHE A 707 -9.73 18.11 -47.64
N LYS A 708 -10.65 17.75 -46.77
CA LYS A 708 -12.03 18.27 -46.71
C LYS A 708 -12.26 19.05 -45.41
N LYS A 709 -13.08 20.10 -45.45
CA LYS A 709 -13.35 20.94 -44.31
C LYS A 709 -14.09 20.17 -43.21
N CYS A 710 -13.56 20.16 -42.00
CA CYS A 710 -14.24 19.63 -40.82
C CYS A 710 -15.15 20.70 -40.22
N LEU A 711 -16.44 20.42 -40.08
CA LEU A 711 -17.47 21.32 -39.55
C LEU A 711 -17.62 21.13 -38.02
N SER A 712 -17.50 19.92 -37.55
CA SER A 712 -17.50 19.56 -36.12
C SER A 712 -16.80 18.24 -35.91
N VAL A 713 -16.08 18.08 -34.78
CA VAL A 713 -15.35 16.87 -34.41
C VAL A 713 -16.21 15.93 -33.56
N PHE A 714 -17.06 16.49 -32.71
CA PHE A 714 -17.88 15.73 -31.77
C PHE A 714 -19.37 15.94 -32.03
N ASP A 715 -20.18 14.95 -31.66
CA ASP A 715 -21.65 15.06 -31.65
C ASP A 715 -22.16 15.82 -30.39
N GLU A 716 -23.48 15.91 -30.26
CA GLU A 716 -24.16 16.60 -29.15
C GLU A 716 -23.90 15.91 -27.78
N ASN A 717 -23.43 14.67 -27.80
CA ASN A 717 -23.08 13.88 -26.60
C ASN A 717 -21.57 13.87 -26.34
N HIS A 718 -20.79 14.74 -26.96
CA HIS A 718 -19.34 14.78 -26.91
C HIS A 718 -18.64 13.48 -27.36
N LYS A 719 -19.29 12.66 -28.21
CA LYS A 719 -18.65 11.50 -28.83
C LYS A 719 -18.00 11.90 -30.15
N PHE A 720 -16.82 11.32 -30.43
CA PHE A 720 -16.12 11.55 -31.69
C PHE A 720 -16.96 11.09 -32.88
N ALA A 721 -17.44 12.06 -33.67
CA ALA A 721 -18.31 11.86 -34.83
C ALA A 721 -18.13 13.04 -35.82
N PRO A 722 -16.97 13.10 -36.50
CA PRO A 722 -16.63 14.25 -37.33
C PRO A 722 -17.59 14.42 -38.50
N LYS A 723 -18.03 15.68 -38.69
CA LYS A 723 -18.88 16.07 -39.84
C LYS A 723 -18.07 16.92 -40.80
N TYR A 724 -18.21 16.66 -42.09
CA TYR A 724 -17.42 17.33 -43.12
C TYR A 724 -18.31 18.05 -44.16
N ASP A 725 -17.72 19.10 -44.76
CA ASP A 725 -18.19 19.59 -46.05
C ASP A 725 -17.37 18.93 -47.16
N GLU A 726 -17.99 18.03 -47.87
CA GLU A 726 -17.35 17.26 -48.93
C GLU A 726 -17.00 18.12 -50.19
N ASN A 727 -17.56 19.33 -50.30
CA ASN A 727 -17.33 20.25 -51.40
C ASN A 727 -16.25 21.30 -51.10
N ASP A 728 -15.99 21.57 -49.81
CA ASP A 728 -14.91 22.47 -49.41
C ASP A 728 -13.62 21.67 -49.23
N THR A 729 -12.80 21.65 -50.28
CA THR A 729 -11.59 20.85 -50.32
C THR A 729 -10.36 21.66 -50.69
N ILE A 730 -9.22 21.30 -50.12
CA ILE A 730 -7.91 21.81 -50.53
C ILE A 730 -6.99 20.66 -50.89
N THR A 731 -6.09 20.91 -51.84
CA THR A 731 -5.04 19.94 -52.18
C THR A 731 -3.69 20.48 -51.79
N VAL A 732 -2.95 19.71 -51.05
CA VAL A 732 -1.61 20.03 -50.57
C VAL A 732 -0.60 19.07 -51.14
N GLU A 733 0.44 19.58 -51.79
CA GLU A 733 1.52 18.77 -52.31
C GLU A 733 2.36 18.20 -51.15
N ALA A 734 2.68 16.91 -51.22
CA ALA A 734 3.51 16.24 -50.23
C ALA A 734 4.26 15.08 -50.93
N ASP A 735 5.52 14.95 -50.57
CA ASP A 735 6.35 13.80 -50.94
C ASP A 735 6.59 12.82 -49.80
N TYR A 736 6.09 13.21 -48.60
CA TYR A 736 6.08 12.38 -47.41
C TYR A 736 4.88 12.73 -46.52
N VAL A 737 4.10 11.74 -46.11
CA VAL A 737 2.88 11.95 -45.28
C VAL A 737 2.93 11.09 -44.05
N ILE A 738 2.66 11.72 -42.90
CA ILE A 738 2.66 11.06 -41.61
C ILE A 738 1.23 11.10 -41.06
N THR A 739 0.63 9.90 -40.80
CA THR A 739 -0.68 9.82 -40.17
C THR A 739 -0.54 9.65 -38.66
N SER A 740 -1.10 10.60 -37.90
CA SER A 740 -1.08 10.62 -36.41
C SER A 740 -2.50 10.69 -35.86
N ILE A 741 -3.35 9.77 -36.27
CA ILE A 741 -4.81 9.75 -36.04
C ILE A 741 -5.25 8.77 -34.96
N GLY A 742 -4.34 8.46 -34.06
CA GLY A 742 -4.53 7.58 -32.90
C GLY A 742 -3.77 6.27 -32.98
N GLN A 743 -3.57 5.70 -31.84
CA GLN A 743 -2.87 4.45 -31.62
C GLN A 743 -3.86 3.36 -31.18
N CYS A 744 -3.47 2.08 -31.30
CA CYS A 744 -4.24 0.95 -30.85
C CYS A 744 -3.29 -0.15 -30.32
N ILE A 745 -3.86 -1.09 -29.56
CA ILE A 745 -3.12 -2.24 -29.08
C ILE A 745 -2.90 -3.19 -30.25
N ASP A 746 -1.67 -3.65 -30.41
CA ASP A 746 -1.30 -4.77 -31.27
C ASP A 746 -1.04 -5.99 -30.38
N TRP A 747 -2.00 -6.91 -30.37
CA TRP A 747 -1.92 -8.11 -29.55
C TRP A 747 -1.01 -9.19 -30.16
N GLY A 748 -0.78 -9.17 -31.46
CA GLY A 748 -0.08 -10.27 -32.16
C GLY A 748 -0.65 -11.62 -31.75
N GLY A 749 0.22 -12.56 -31.32
CA GLY A 749 -0.18 -13.88 -30.79
C GLY A 749 -0.28 -13.94 -29.26
N LEU A 750 -0.10 -12.81 -28.54
CA LEU A 750 0.05 -12.80 -27.07
C LEU A 750 -1.09 -13.48 -26.32
N LEU A 751 -2.33 -13.28 -26.76
CA LEU A 751 -3.53 -13.79 -26.08
C LEU A 751 -4.03 -15.10 -26.68
N GLU A 752 -3.25 -15.78 -27.52
CA GLU A 752 -3.64 -17.05 -28.10
C GLU A 752 -3.81 -18.11 -27.01
N GLY A 753 -5.02 -18.68 -26.93
CA GLY A 753 -5.42 -19.63 -25.90
C GLY A 753 -6.01 -19.01 -24.61
N GLU A 754 -6.01 -17.69 -24.48
CA GLU A 754 -6.57 -16.99 -23.33
C GLU A 754 -8.02 -16.53 -23.56
N ASN A 755 -8.91 -16.79 -22.58
CA ASN A 755 -10.31 -16.38 -22.67
C ASN A 755 -10.50 -14.96 -22.11
N MET A 756 -9.87 -13.97 -22.75
CA MET A 756 -9.94 -12.58 -22.34
C MET A 756 -11.25 -11.92 -22.78
N GLU A 757 -11.95 -11.24 -21.85
CA GLU A 757 -13.07 -10.37 -22.19
C GLU A 757 -12.57 -8.98 -22.58
N PHE A 758 -13.20 -8.38 -23.61
CA PHE A 758 -12.84 -7.06 -24.10
C PHE A 758 -13.99 -6.05 -23.94
N VAL A 759 -13.63 -4.80 -23.79
CA VAL A 759 -14.53 -3.63 -23.82
C VAL A 759 -14.06 -2.68 -24.93
N HIS A 760 -14.97 -1.91 -25.50
CA HIS A 760 -14.63 -0.92 -26.55
C HIS A 760 -13.75 -1.46 -27.69
N GLY A 761 -14.05 -2.68 -28.16
CA GLY A 761 -13.43 -3.33 -29.33
C GLY A 761 -12.16 -4.11 -29.02
N ASN A 762 -11.11 -3.52 -28.51
CA ASN A 762 -9.79 -4.17 -28.38
C ASN A 762 -9.10 -3.98 -27.02
N TYR A 763 -9.76 -3.35 -26.07
CA TYR A 763 -9.24 -3.14 -24.72
C TYR A 763 -9.74 -4.23 -23.77
N PRO A 764 -8.88 -4.83 -22.94
CA PRO A 764 -9.31 -5.87 -22.01
C PRO A 764 -10.20 -5.29 -20.92
N LYS A 765 -11.21 -6.06 -20.55
CA LYS A 765 -12.03 -5.76 -19.39
C LYS A 765 -11.22 -6.06 -18.14
N ALA A 766 -10.92 -5.04 -17.37
CA ALA A 766 -10.20 -5.17 -16.11
C ALA A 766 -10.88 -4.39 -14.99
N ASP A 767 -10.68 -4.84 -13.77
CA ASP A 767 -11.16 -4.16 -12.59
C ASP A 767 -10.39 -2.82 -12.41
N PRO A 768 -11.07 -1.70 -12.23
CA PRO A 768 -10.42 -0.38 -12.19
C PRO A 768 -9.57 -0.14 -10.94
N PHE A 769 -9.70 -0.98 -9.93
CA PHE A 769 -8.98 -0.86 -8.68
C PHE A 769 -7.78 -1.82 -8.59
N THR A 770 -7.94 -3.04 -9.11
CA THR A 770 -6.91 -4.08 -9.03
C THR A 770 -6.16 -4.29 -10.33
N TYR A 771 -6.69 -3.79 -11.45
CA TYR A 771 -6.19 -4.05 -12.81
C TYR A 771 -6.23 -5.52 -13.23
N GLN A 772 -6.93 -6.39 -12.47
CA GLN A 772 -7.12 -7.79 -12.81
C GLN A 772 -8.11 -7.93 -13.95
N THR A 773 -7.80 -8.78 -14.91
CA THR A 773 -8.66 -9.05 -16.06
C THR A 773 -9.68 -10.16 -15.77
N SER A 774 -10.45 -10.56 -16.79
CA SER A 774 -11.32 -11.75 -16.74
C SER A 774 -10.53 -13.07 -16.62
N VAL A 775 -9.25 -13.07 -16.91
CA VAL A 775 -8.32 -14.19 -16.67
C VAL A 775 -7.62 -13.96 -15.34
N GLU A 776 -7.83 -14.86 -14.39
CA GLU A 776 -7.53 -14.66 -12.97
C GLU A 776 -6.07 -14.26 -12.68
N ASP A 777 -5.11 -14.82 -13.41
CA ASP A 777 -3.67 -14.59 -13.22
C ASP A 777 -3.09 -13.48 -14.12
N ILE A 778 -3.94 -12.81 -14.92
CA ILE A 778 -3.52 -11.76 -15.85
C ILE A 778 -4.03 -10.40 -15.40
N PHE A 779 -3.10 -9.47 -15.26
CA PHE A 779 -3.31 -8.06 -14.95
C PHE A 779 -2.85 -7.19 -16.10
N VAL A 780 -3.42 -6.01 -16.26
CA VAL A 780 -3.09 -5.08 -17.35
C VAL A 780 -2.86 -3.66 -16.80
N GLY A 781 -2.12 -2.84 -17.53
CA GLY A 781 -1.96 -1.42 -17.20
C GLY A 781 -1.22 -0.64 -18.28
N GLY A 782 -1.03 0.64 -18.05
CA GLY A 782 -0.57 1.59 -19.05
C GLY A 782 -1.59 1.72 -20.20
N ASP A 783 -1.09 2.00 -21.39
CA ASP A 783 -1.97 2.23 -22.54
C ASP A 783 -2.84 1.02 -22.92
N VAL A 784 -2.49 -0.18 -22.45
CA VAL A 784 -3.31 -1.38 -22.63
C VAL A 784 -4.64 -1.28 -21.87
N TYR A 785 -4.63 -0.59 -20.71
CA TYR A 785 -5.81 -0.47 -19.87
C TYR A 785 -6.78 0.62 -20.37
N HIS A 786 -6.31 1.83 -20.56
CA HIS A 786 -7.22 2.96 -20.89
C HIS A 786 -6.88 3.70 -22.19
N GLY A 787 -5.91 3.23 -22.94
CA GLY A 787 -5.46 3.85 -24.20
C GLY A 787 -4.25 4.76 -24.01
N PRO A 788 -3.75 5.35 -25.11
CA PRO A 788 -2.55 6.18 -25.09
C PRO A 788 -2.62 7.31 -24.07
N SER A 789 -1.63 7.38 -23.18
CA SER A 789 -1.61 8.32 -22.08
C SER A 789 -0.18 8.78 -21.77
N PHE A 790 0.03 9.43 -20.63
CA PHE A 790 1.32 9.98 -20.25
C PHE A 790 2.12 8.98 -19.42
N VAL A 791 3.45 9.12 -19.47
CA VAL A 791 4.38 8.26 -18.73
C VAL A 791 4.03 8.17 -17.23
N VAL A 792 3.65 9.30 -16.62
CA VAL A 792 3.29 9.33 -15.19
C VAL A 792 2.02 8.53 -14.85
N ASN A 793 1.06 8.42 -15.77
CA ASN A 793 -0.12 7.56 -15.59
C ASN A 793 0.29 6.08 -15.56
N ALA A 794 1.07 5.68 -16.55
CA ALA A 794 1.59 4.31 -16.65
C ALA A 794 2.45 3.93 -15.42
N ILE A 795 3.21 4.87 -14.86
CA ILE A 795 3.96 4.66 -13.62
C ILE A 795 3.01 4.38 -12.44
N GLY A 796 1.98 5.20 -12.26
CA GLY A 796 1.01 5.03 -11.18
C GLY A 796 0.29 3.69 -11.26
N GLU A 797 -0.16 3.31 -12.47
CA GLU A 797 -0.83 2.01 -12.70
C GLU A 797 0.10 0.82 -12.48
N GLY A 798 1.37 0.93 -12.89
CA GLY A 798 2.38 -0.10 -12.61
C GLY A 798 2.63 -0.28 -11.12
N HIS A 799 2.61 0.79 -10.34
CA HIS A 799 2.72 0.74 -8.89
C HIS A 799 1.52 0.01 -8.25
N GLU A 800 0.30 0.38 -8.63
CA GLU A 800 -0.91 -0.28 -8.14
C GLU A 800 -1.00 -1.75 -8.57
N ALA A 801 -0.60 -2.04 -9.80
CA ALA A 801 -0.55 -3.41 -10.29
C ALA A 801 0.47 -4.28 -9.52
N ALA A 802 1.62 -3.71 -9.13
CA ALA A 802 2.59 -4.42 -8.30
C ALA A 802 1.99 -4.86 -6.96
N GLU A 803 1.16 -4.02 -6.34
CA GLU A 803 0.42 -4.39 -5.12
C GLU A 803 -0.59 -5.51 -5.38
N SER A 804 -1.30 -5.45 -6.50
CA SER A 804 -2.26 -6.50 -6.89
C SER A 804 -1.57 -7.83 -7.18
N LEU A 805 -0.48 -7.82 -7.92
CA LEU A 805 0.33 -8.99 -8.22
C LEU A 805 0.89 -9.64 -6.94
N HIS A 806 1.44 -8.82 -6.04
CA HIS A 806 1.90 -9.28 -4.72
C HIS A 806 0.80 -10.01 -3.95
N ARG A 807 -0.39 -9.41 -3.83
CA ARG A 807 -1.52 -10.01 -3.11
C ARG A 807 -2.10 -11.24 -3.82
N PHE A 808 -2.03 -11.29 -5.13
CA PHE A 808 -2.49 -12.44 -5.92
C PHE A 808 -1.58 -13.65 -5.73
N VAL A 809 -0.27 -13.48 -5.87
CA VAL A 809 0.67 -14.60 -5.73
C VAL A 809 0.85 -15.04 -4.27
N ARG A 810 0.46 -14.20 -3.33
CA ARG A 810 0.52 -14.43 -1.88
C ARG A 810 -0.83 -14.11 -1.22
N PRO A 811 -1.86 -14.92 -1.45
CA PRO A 811 -3.22 -14.64 -0.97
C PRO A 811 -3.33 -14.55 0.56
N THR A 812 -2.33 -15.08 1.27
CA THR A 812 -2.21 -14.96 2.72
C THR A 812 -1.82 -13.55 3.20
N CYS A 813 -1.30 -12.71 2.32
CA CYS A 813 -1.00 -11.31 2.63
C CYS A 813 -2.22 -10.38 2.63
N GLY A 814 -3.39 -10.88 2.28
CA GLY A 814 -4.65 -10.13 2.24
C GLY A 814 -5.38 -10.29 0.92
N SER A 815 -6.58 -9.74 0.86
CA SER A 815 -7.36 -9.76 -0.37
C SER A 815 -6.87 -8.71 -1.37
N LEU A 816 -7.23 -8.87 -2.64
CA LEU A 816 -6.87 -7.90 -3.68
C LEU A 816 -7.44 -6.50 -3.42
N THR A 817 -8.58 -6.39 -2.78
CA THR A 817 -9.31 -5.13 -2.63
C THR A 817 -9.25 -4.55 -1.22
N LEU A 818 -9.18 -5.39 -0.17
CA LEU A 818 -9.27 -4.93 1.21
C LEU A 818 -7.94 -4.35 1.71
N SER A 819 -8.05 -3.34 2.56
CA SER A 819 -6.91 -2.63 3.17
C SER A 819 -5.96 -1.99 2.15
N ARG A 820 -6.47 -1.60 0.98
CA ARG A 820 -5.75 -0.76 0.01
C ARG A 820 -6.05 0.71 0.27
N GLU A 821 -5.08 1.56 0.05
CA GLU A 821 -5.31 2.99 0.02
C GLU A 821 -6.27 3.34 -1.12
N HIS A 822 -7.30 4.08 -0.80
CA HIS A 822 -8.18 4.65 -1.81
C HIS A 822 -7.66 6.01 -2.24
N ARG A 823 -7.50 6.24 -3.53
CA ARG A 823 -6.81 7.41 -4.06
C ARG A 823 -7.77 8.51 -4.54
N HIS A 824 -8.95 8.59 -3.94
CA HIS A 824 -9.89 9.68 -4.18
C HIS A 824 -9.71 10.78 -3.14
N PHE A 825 -9.54 11.99 -3.61
CA PHE A 825 -9.34 13.17 -2.80
C PHE A 825 -10.37 14.25 -3.21
N PHE A 826 -11.03 14.87 -2.24
CA PHE A 826 -11.86 16.03 -2.54
C PHE A 826 -11.01 17.29 -2.55
N GLU A 827 -11.44 18.27 -3.36
CA GLU A 827 -10.80 19.56 -3.43
C GLU A 827 -11.54 20.59 -2.58
N PHE A 828 -10.80 21.41 -1.84
CA PHE A 828 -11.36 22.56 -1.16
C PHE A 828 -11.56 23.74 -2.13
N ASP A 829 -12.52 24.63 -1.79
CA ASP A 829 -12.67 25.89 -2.48
C ASP A 829 -11.40 26.75 -2.31
N LYS A 830 -10.74 27.06 -3.41
CA LYS A 830 -9.49 27.84 -3.46
C LYS A 830 -9.73 29.34 -3.69
N ASN A 831 -10.97 29.78 -3.87
CA ASN A 831 -11.26 31.16 -4.25
C ASN A 831 -11.05 32.19 -3.14
N ASN A 832 -10.96 31.73 -1.90
CA ASN A 832 -10.82 32.56 -0.70
C ASN A 832 -9.46 32.38 0.01
N ILE A 833 -8.36 32.36 -0.76
CA ILE A 833 -7.02 32.16 -0.18
C ILE A 833 -6.43 33.50 0.23
N ALA A 834 -5.79 33.54 1.41
CA ALA A 834 -5.05 34.72 1.89
C ALA A 834 -3.76 34.91 1.07
N VAL A 835 -3.57 36.08 0.49
CA VAL A 835 -2.43 36.37 -0.39
C VAL A 835 -1.32 37.18 0.30
N ASP A 836 -1.63 37.83 1.41
CA ASP A 836 -0.72 38.80 2.05
C ASP A 836 0.42 38.20 2.82
N SER A 837 0.39 36.90 3.08
CA SER A 837 1.38 36.17 3.87
C SER A 837 2.27 35.23 3.05
N TYR A 838 2.23 35.31 1.73
CA TYR A 838 2.95 34.42 0.83
C TYR A 838 4.20 35.09 0.24
N ASP A 839 5.18 34.27 -0.11
CA ASP A 839 6.33 34.74 -0.88
C ASP A 839 5.86 35.25 -2.25
N ASN A 840 6.27 36.50 -2.61
CA ASN A 840 5.83 37.17 -3.84
C ASN A 840 6.84 37.00 -4.99
N SER A 841 7.81 36.11 -4.86
CA SER A 841 8.77 35.82 -5.93
C SER A 841 8.06 35.31 -7.19
N LYS A 842 8.59 35.72 -8.34
CA LYS A 842 8.06 35.29 -9.64
C LYS A 842 8.43 33.81 -9.92
N ARG A 843 7.55 33.14 -10.67
CA ARG A 843 7.83 31.79 -11.18
C ARG A 843 9.13 31.79 -11.98
N GLN A 844 9.98 30.85 -11.70
CA GLN A 844 11.23 30.63 -12.44
C GLN A 844 10.93 29.86 -13.74
N LYS A 845 11.75 30.09 -14.73
CA LYS A 845 11.70 29.39 -16.03
C LYS A 845 13.08 28.84 -16.37
N PRO A 846 13.16 27.64 -17.01
CA PRO A 846 14.42 27.11 -17.47
C PRO A 846 15.01 28.01 -18.56
N GLU A 847 16.32 28.16 -18.53
CA GLU A 847 17.05 28.85 -19.60
C GLU A 847 17.25 27.91 -20.79
N LEU A 848 17.35 28.47 -21.98
CA LEU A 848 17.72 27.69 -23.15
C LEU A 848 19.25 27.65 -23.31
N VAL A 849 19.76 26.56 -23.82
CA VAL A 849 21.19 26.43 -24.13
C VAL A 849 21.56 27.47 -25.20
N SER A 850 22.52 28.33 -24.89
CA SER A 850 22.93 29.40 -25.79
C SER A 850 23.71 28.86 -27.02
N GLY A 851 23.45 29.46 -28.20
CA GLY A 851 24.19 29.13 -29.43
C GLY A 851 23.71 27.87 -30.17
N ILE A 852 22.64 27.25 -29.72
CA ILE A 852 22.02 26.11 -30.39
C ILE A 852 20.79 26.58 -31.20
N ASP A 853 20.69 26.14 -32.47
CA ASP A 853 19.46 26.27 -33.23
C ASP A 853 18.45 25.19 -32.77
N THR A 854 17.50 25.61 -31.94
CA THR A 854 16.51 24.70 -31.33
C THR A 854 15.65 23.97 -32.35
N ALA A 855 15.49 24.54 -33.54
CA ALA A 855 14.73 23.93 -34.62
C ALA A 855 15.51 22.80 -35.38
N LYS A 856 16.82 22.66 -35.14
CA LYS A 856 17.66 21.69 -35.84
C LYS A 856 18.35 20.67 -34.95
N THR A 857 18.44 20.92 -33.68
CA THR A 857 19.12 20.00 -32.75
C THR A 857 18.28 18.83 -32.33
N PHE A 858 18.92 17.67 -32.14
CA PHE A 858 18.35 16.53 -31.42
C PHE A 858 18.85 16.45 -29.96
N GLU A 859 19.71 17.37 -29.56
CA GLU A 859 20.15 17.50 -28.16
C GLU A 859 19.11 18.22 -27.31
N GLU A 860 19.10 17.95 -26.00
CA GLU A 860 18.26 18.66 -25.03
C GLU A 860 18.69 20.13 -24.96
N TYR A 861 17.77 21.05 -25.17
CA TYR A 861 18.07 22.49 -25.22
C TYR A 861 17.47 23.29 -24.05
N LYS A 862 16.59 22.69 -23.21
CA LYS A 862 16.08 23.28 -21.98
C LYS A 862 17.01 22.89 -20.82
N GLN A 863 17.71 23.87 -20.23
CA GLN A 863 18.59 23.65 -19.09
C GLN A 863 17.81 23.27 -17.83
N CYS A 864 18.46 22.55 -16.91
CA CYS A 864 17.94 22.41 -15.55
C CYS A 864 17.99 23.75 -14.80
N PHE A 865 17.13 23.90 -13.82
CA PHE A 865 17.24 25.01 -12.88
C PHE A 865 18.60 25.03 -12.19
N THR A 866 19.05 26.24 -11.85
CA THR A 866 20.14 26.42 -10.89
C THR A 866 19.64 26.21 -9.46
N GLU A 867 20.54 25.97 -8.54
CA GLU A 867 20.19 25.83 -7.12
C GLU A 867 19.49 27.10 -6.56
N GLU A 868 19.88 28.28 -7.06
CA GLU A 868 19.22 29.53 -6.69
C GLU A 868 17.75 29.58 -7.20
N GLN A 869 17.51 29.18 -8.45
CA GLN A 869 16.17 29.09 -8.99
C GLN A 869 15.31 28.09 -8.22
N VAL A 870 15.88 26.94 -7.82
CA VAL A 870 15.20 25.95 -6.98
C VAL A 870 14.81 26.54 -5.63
N LYS A 871 15.69 27.27 -4.96
CA LYS A 871 15.42 27.93 -3.66
C LYS A 871 14.30 28.96 -3.78
N ILE A 872 14.31 29.76 -4.85
CA ILE A 872 13.25 30.72 -5.13
C ILE A 872 11.93 29.99 -5.36
N GLU A 873 11.90 29.01 -6.26
CA GLU A 873 10.69 28.34 -6.67
C GLU A 873 10.05 27.54 -5.53
N THR A 874 10.84 26.83 -4.72
CA THR A 874 10.35 26.07 -3.57
C THR A 874 9.80 26.96 -2.46
N SER A 875 10.30 28.22 -2.34
CA SER A 875 9.77 29.20 -1.38
C SER A 875 8.35 29.67 -1.73
N ARG A 876 7.93 29.52 -2.98
CA ARG A 876 6.58 29.86 -3.46
C ARG A 876 5.53 28.84 -3.05
N CYS A 877 5.94 27.65 -2.56
CA CYS A 877 5.01 26.60 -2.14
C CYS A 877 4.17 27.05 -0.92
N LEU A 878 2.86 26.85 -0.99
CA LEU A 878 1.91 27.25 0.05
C LEU A 878 1.73 26.22 1.17
N SER A 879 2.35 25.06 1.07
CA SER A 879 2.26 23.98 2.05
C SER A 879 0.81 23.57 2.37
N CYS A 880 0.02 23.29 1.36
CA CYS A 880 -1.43 23.07 1.46
C CYS A 880 -1.85 21.78 2.17
N GLY A 881 -0.97 20.78 2.30
CA GLY A 881 -1.28 19.48 2.89
C GLY A 881 -0.75 19.35 4.31
N ALA A 882 -1.51 18.64 5.16
CA ALA A 882 -1.07 18.20 6.47
C ALA A 882 -1.76 16.86 6.80
N SER A 883 -1.10 16.01 7.57
CA SER A 883 -1.74 14.79 8.09
C SER A 883 -2.63 15.11 9.29
N VAL A 884 -3.64 14.28 9.52
CA VAL A 884 -4.52 14.35 10.69
C VAL A 884 -4.56 13.00 11.39
N VAL A 885 -4.85 12.98 12.68
CA VAL A 885 -4.85 11.77 13.51
C VAL A 885 -6.21 11.59 14.18
N ASP A 886 -6.85 10.44 13.92
CA ASP A 886 -7.98 9.97 14.69
C ASP A 886 -7.51 9.55 16.08
N GLN A 887 -7.84 10.36 17.07
CA GLN A 887 -7.40 10.17 18.47
C GLN A 887 -7.99 8.93 19.13
N VAL A 888 -9.13 8.44 18.64
CA VAL A 888 -9.79 7.24 19.16
C VAL A 888 -9.19 5.97 18.54
N ALA A 889 -8.91 6.00 17.24
CA ALA A 889 -8.27 4.89 16.56
C ALA A 889 -6.76 4.78 16.90
N CYS A 890 -6.13 5.89 17.29
CA CYS A 890 -4.71 5.90 17.64
C CYS A 890 -4.44 5.05 18.88
N ILE A 891 -3.53 4.09 18.76
CA ILE A 891 -3.09 3.20 19.85
C ILE A 891 -1.81 3.67 20.55
N GLY A 892 -1.20 4.75 20.10
CA GLY A 892 -0.01 5.33 20.71
C GLY A 892 1.24 4.46 20.60
N CYS A 893 1.39 3.70 19.51
CA CYS A 893 2.53 2.80 19.31
C CYS A 893 3.83 3.51 18.91
N GLY A 894 3.78 4.74 18.39
CA GLY A 894 4.96 5.51 18.01
C GLY A 894 5.54 5.22 16.62
N ILE A 895 5.06 4.24 15.87
CA ILE A 895 5.59 3.91 14.53
C ILE A 895 5.57 5.13 13.59
N CYS A 896 4.49 5.91 13.60
CA CYS A 896 4.38 7.10 12.74
C CYS A 896 5.45 8.16 13.02
N THR A 897 5.89 8.29 14.27
CA THR A 897 6.93 9.28 14.67
C THR A 897 8.29 8.87 14.12
N THR A 898 8.65 7.59 14.15
CA THR A 898 9.92 7.07 13.64
C THR A 898 10.03 7.13 12.12
N LYS A 899 8.89 7.28 11.42
CA LYS A 899 8.85 7.37 9.95
C LYS A 899 8.80 8.81 9.43
N CYS A 900 8.72 9.82 10.32
CA CYS A 900 8.62 11.22 9.92
C CYS A 900 10.01 11.86 9.79
N SER A 901 10.41 12.25 8.57
CA SER A 901 11.67 12.94 8.29
C SER A 901 11.58 14.47 8.52
N PHE A 902 10.42 14.98 8.96
CA PHE A 902 10.14 16.40 9.11
C PHE A 902 9.84 16.80 10.56
N ASP A 903 10.02 15.88 11.49
CA ASP A 903 9.71 16.11 12.90
C ASP A 903 8.30 16.72 13.13
N ALA A 904 7.33 16.23 12.33
CA ALA A 904 5.98 16.79 12.28
C ALA A 904 4.95 15.99 13.06
N ILE A 905 5.28 14.80 13.58
CA ILE A 905 4.35 13.96 14.32
C ILE A 905 5.04 13.40 15.55
N HIS A 906 4.44 13.64 16.71
CA HIS A 906 4.99 13.29 18.02
C HIS A 906 3.97 12.51 18.83
N LEU A 907 4.42 11.78 19.85
CA LEU A 907 3.55 11.20 20.86
C LEU A 907 3.40 12.17 22.05
N GLU A 908 2.16 12.40 22.47
CA GLU A 908 1.85 13.10 23.72
C GLU A 908 1.21 12.12 24.71
N ARG A 909 1.66 12.14 25.96
CA ARG A 909 1.09 11.34 27.03
C ARG A 909 -0.21 11.93 27.54
N THR A 910 -1.31 11.56 26.92
CA THR A 910 -2.67 12.10 27.18
C THR A 910 -3.55 11.15 27.97
N HIS A 911 -3.21 9.85 28.02
CA HIS A 911 -4.01 8.78 28.60
C HIS A 911 -3.25 8.01 29.71
N PRO A 912 -2.81 8.66 30.80
CA PRO A 912 -1.93 8.02 31.79
C PRO A 912 -2.52 6.78 32.45
N ASN A 913 -3.86 6.66 32.48
CA ASN A 913 -4.54 5.49 33.03
C ASN A 913 -4.36 4.22 32.15
N ALA A 914 -3.95 4.37 30.90
CA ALA A 914 -3.64 3.25 30.04
C ALA A 914 -2.44 2.44 30.54
N SER A 915 -1.50 3.07 31.26
CA SER A 915 -0.38 2.38 31.91
C SER A 915 -0.78 1.70 33.23
N ASN A 916 -2.05 1.63 33.55
CA ASN A 916 -2.52 0.95 34.75
C ASN A 916 -2.68 -0.55 34.49
N MET A 917 -1.57 -1.26 34.43
CA MET A 917 -1.53 -2.71 34.28
C MET A 917 -2.13 -3.37 35.53
N VAL A 918 -3.08 -4.28 35.33
CA VAL A 918 -3.89 -4.85 36.42
C VAL A 918 -3.83 -6.38 36.38
N PRO A 919 -3.52 -7.05 37.51
CA PRO A 919 -3.57 -8.50 37.57
C PRO A 919 -4.95 -9.05 37.18
N SER A 920 -4.99 -10.22 36.53
CA SER A 920 -6.23 -10.84 36.05
C SER A 920 -7.32 -10.95 37.13
N GLU A 921 -6.93 -11.22 38.36
CA GLU A 921 -7.83 -11.36 39.53
C GLU A 921 -8.52 -10.02 39.90
N GLN A 922 -7.92 -8.88 39.54
CA GLN A 922 -8.45 -7.54 39.85
C GLN A 922 -9.15 -6.90 38.64
N ARG A 923 -9.16 -7.57 37.49
CA ARG A 923 -9.70 -7.03 36.23
C ARG A 923 -11.16 -6.60 36.34
N ILE A 924 -12.00 -7.44 36.93
CA ILE A 924 -13.45 -7.18 37.08
C ILE A 924 -13.73 -5.95 37.99
N PRO A 925 -13.17 -5.89 39.19
CA PRO A 925 -13.30 -4.71 40.04
C PRO A 925 -12.80 -3.42 39.37
N GLU A 926 -11.75 -3.50 38.58
CA GLU A 926 -11.20 -2.34 37.86
C GLU A 926 -12.17 -1.86 36.76
N LEU A 927 -12.64 -2.74 35.91
CA LEU A 927 -13.61 -2.43 34.84
C LEU A 927 -14.91 -1.86 35.43
N ALA A 928 -15.37 -2.38 36.57
CA ALA A 928 -16.59 -1.90 37.24
C ALA A 928 -16.55 -0.40 37.60
N LYS A 929 -15.37 0.16 37.84
CA LYS A 929 -15.21 1.59 38.13
C LYS A 929 -15.60 2.50 36.95
N TYR A 930 -15.47 2.02 35.72
CA TYR A 930 -15.74 2.77 34.51
C TYR A 930 -17.17 2.61 33.99
N LEU A 931 -17.89 1.58 34.46
CA LEU A 931 -19.24 1.30 34.04
C LEU A 931 -20.23 2.49 34.24
N PRO A 932 -20.24 3.22 35.38
CA PRO A 932 -21.12 4.36 35.56
C PRO A 932 -20.88 5.48 34.54
N LYS A 933 -19.62 5.82 34.30
CA LYS A 933 -19.24 6.84 33.30
C LYS A 933 -19.70 6.45 31.91
N ARG A 934 -19.57 5.17 31.55
CA ARG A 934 -20.01 4.64 30.28
C ARG A 934 -21.54 4.67 30.14
N MET A 935 -22.26 4.24 31.16
CA MET A 935 -23.73 4.26 31.15
C MET A 935 -24.27 5.70 31.02
N THR A 936 -23.60 6.67 31.64
CA THR A 936 -23.93 8.09 31.48
C THR A 936 -23.73 8.58 30.05
N LYS A 937 -22.63 8.21 29.39
CA LYS A 937 -22.39 8.54 27.97
C LYS A 937 -23.47 7.94 27.08
N ILE A 938 -23.80 6.67 27.27
CA ILE A 938 -24.85 5.97 26.51
C ILE A 938 -26.22 6.67 26.66
N ALA A 939 -26.60 7.01 27.90
CA ALA A 939 -27.85 7.69 28.16
C ALA A 939 -27.87 9.10 27.54
N THR A 940 -26.79 9.87 27.66
CA THR A 940 -26.69 11.21 27.06
C THR A 940 -26.81 11.16 25.55
N ARG A 941 -26.15 10.20 24.90
CA ARG A 941 -26.25 10.03 23.44
C ARG A 941 -27.65 9.64 23.00
N ALA A 942 -28.27 8.71 23.70
CA ALA A 942 -29.65 8.31 23.39
C ALA A 942 -30.63 9.50 23.46
N VAL A 943 -30.44 10.41 24.41
CA VAL A 943 -31.21 11.65 24.50
C VAL A 943 -30.91 12.59 23.31
N LYS A 944 -29.63 12.81 22.96
CA LYS A 944 -29.25 13.63 21.80
C LYS A 944 -29.85 13.09 20.49
N ASP A 945 -29.82 11.79 20.28
CA ASP A 945 -30.39 11.15 19.10
C ASP A 945 -31.92 11.24 19.04
N ALA A 946 -32.57 11.15 20.19
CA ALA A 946 -34.03 11.35 20.27
C ALA A 946 -34.43 12.78 19.92
N ILE A 947 -33.64 13.76 20.37
CA ILE A 947 -33.84 15.19 20.05
C ILE A 947 -33.57 15.44 18.54
N ALA A 948 -32.49 14.91 17.97
CA ALA A 948 -32.21 15.04 16.56
C ALA A 948 -33.36 14.50 15.68
N LYS A 949 -33.86 13.32 16.00
CA LYS A 949 -35.04 12.71 15.31
C LYS A 949 -36.31 13.53 15.39
N VAL A 950 -36.46 14.34 16.43
CA VAL A 950 -37.63 15.24 16.58
C VAL A 950 -37.43 16.51 15.72
N ASN A 951 -36.18 16.97 15.61
CA ASN A 951 -35.84 18.15 14.82
C ASN A 951 -35.82 17.88 13.32
N ASP A 952 -35.59 16.64 12.90
CA ASP A 952 -35.60 16.19 11.49
C ASP A 952 -37.06 15.86 10.99
N ARG A 953 -38.06 15.99 11.85
CA ARG A 953 -39.48 15.89 11.49
C ARG A 953 -40.14 17.27 11.43
#